data_0edf75be9f1a3a2b44a526fbfe091dcd
#
_entry.id   0edf75be9f1a3a2b44a526fbfe091dcd
#
_cell.length_a   1.000
_cell.length_b   1.000
_cell.length_c   1.000
_cell.angle_alpha   90.00
_cell.angle_beta   90.00
_cell.angle_gamma   90.00
#
_symmetry.space_group_name_H-M   'P 1'
#
loop_
_entity.id
_entity.type
_entity.pdbx_description
1 polymer ?
#
loop_
_entity_poly.entity_id
_entity_poly.type
_entity_poly.pdbx_seq_one_letter_code
_entity_poly.pdbx_strand_id
1 'polypeptide(L)'
;MAKKASKPTKEESLETILFNCRNSLRGRAAMTDKRDMLLTLVFLKFIGYRFNEQQEKIRREIIEEQGINDEAFIQIQLKRPNQYLKDGVFFLNDETNWDKLKEVNATSMAVAFDTAINKLDNNEPKLKNALPQQIFTNSQLEPGVLKSVVDEIEKIDPKRFTDHDLIGRVYEYFLQAFSINADKEEGEFYTPHSIVELIAALLEPFDGTVYDPCCGSGGMFVQATKFVEAHGGNTQAVNVYGQESEPATYRLCKMNLAIRGISYHLGNRAVSTFSDDQHKGIKVDYIMANPPFNLKRYAEYKDFEDDSRWKGYGVPPTSNANYAWILHMLNKLNVTNGVAGFLLANGALDDDDTKEIRQKLIENDKVEAIIVLPRNMFYSTDISVTLWILNNNKKGGPRHGRMLRNREGEILFVDLRTWNENVYEKKFVKLSEEQIAKVCKIYFDWATKKAKTYAEPELYYAAHIDEIKKKGFSLVPSRYIEFVERQNDVKWDEKILELSNCYDKIDGAIFESNKSIQIVAKLVESTIAVSKKTYRIGNAVRIYDKTNIEGKKLKVLGLNRDKEFMPTVANMDAINTNKYKLVHKGVFAFSGMQTGRDVCIRIALYDKDEPSLISPAYTTFTLDENEPLLPEYLMMIFRNPEMDRLGWFYSDSSVRSNLDWNRFLDIEIPFVDTDIQQAIVNIYKCANEAKQIAAEADRLSREVCPALLQHIIHSENK
;
A
#
# COMPACT_ATOMS: atom_id res chain seq x y z
N MET A 1 -36.70 -32.03 24.28
CA MET A 1 -35.93 -30.79 24.05
C MET A 1 -34.65 -31.18 23.36
N ALA A 2 -34.55 -30.96 22.04
CA ALA A 2 -33.35 -31.28 21.26
C ALA A 2 -32.33 -30.15 21.44
N LYS A 3 -31.12 -30.48 21.90
CA LYS A 3 -29.97 -29.57 21.94
C LYS A 3 -29.67 -29.10 20.52
N LYS A 4 -29.80 -27.80 20.24
CA LYS A 4 -29.27 -27.17 19.04
C LYS A 4 -27.74 -27.41 19.01
N ALA A 5 -27.26 -28.11 18.03
CA ALA A 5 -25.85 -28.20 17.73
C ALA A 5 -25.29 -26.78 17.44
N SER A 6 -24.31 -26.37 18.21
CA SER A 6 -23.58 -25.12 17.97
C SER A 6 -22.89 -25.22 16.60
N LYS A 7 -23.11 -24.22 15.73
CA LYS A 7 -22.34 -24.07 14.49
C LYS A 7 -20.85 -24.02 14.84
N PRO A 8 -19.97 -24.66 14.07
CA PRO A 8 -18.54 -24.50 14.29
C PRO A 8 -18.19 -23.02 14.16
N THR A 9 -17.59 -22.45 15.20
CA THR A 9 -17.02 -21.10 15.19
C THR A 9 -15.96 -21.08 14.10
N LYS A 10 -16.12 -20.18 13.12
CA LYS A 10 -15.12 -19.95 12.08
C LYS A 10 -13.84 -19.52 12.79
N GLU A 11 -12.77 -20.28 12.65
CA GLU A 11 -11.49 -19.96 13.28
C GLU A 11 -11.01 -18.58 12.78
N GLU A 12 -10.59 -17.71 13.72
CA GLU A 12 -10.12 -16.36 13.38
C GLU A 12 -8.80 -16.44 12.58
N SER A 13 -8.67 -15.64 11.52
CA SER A 13 -7.40 -15.50 10.79
C SER A 13 -6.36 -14.74 11.63
N LEU A 14 -5.08 -14.91 11.30
CA LEU A 14 -3.99 -14.18 11.94
C LEU A 14 -4.21 -12.66 11.87
N GLU A 15 -4.59 -12.15 10.70
CA GLU A 15 -4.84 -10.72 10.47
C GLU A 15 -5.97 -10.18 11.35
N THR A 16 -7.02 -11.01 11.59
CA THR A 16 -8.12 -10.64 12.49
C THR A 16 -7.65 -10.53 13.93
N ILE A 17 -6.83 -11.48 14.40
CA ILE A 17 -6.26 -11.45 15.75
C ILE A 17 -5.37 -10.21 15.93
N LEU A 18 -4.48 -9.92 14.98
CA LEU A 18 -3.59 -8.76 15.02
C LEU A 18 -4.35 -7.43 15.00
N PHE A 19 -5.41 -7.37 14.18
CA PHE A 19 -6.31 -6.22 14.16
C PHE A 19 -7.01 -6.02 15.50
N ASN A 20 -7.48 -7.09 16.15
CA ASN A 20 -8.13 -7.04 17.46
C ASN A 20 -7.14 -6.55 18.54
N CYS A 21 -5.89 -7.04 18.56
CA CYS A 21 -4.84 -6.55 19.46
C CYS A 21 -4.68 -5.03 19.36
N ARG A 22 -4.54 -4.50 18.14
CA ARG A 22 -4.42 -3.06 17.91
C ARG A 22 -5.67 -2.29 18.35
N ASN A 23 -6.84 -2.82 18.05
CA ASN A 23 -8.11 -2.16 18.34
C ASN A 23 -8.43 -2.10 19.84
N SER A 24 -7.98 -3.08 20.61
CA SER A 24 -8.13 -3.10 22.08
C SER A 24 -7.42 -1.91 22.76
N LEU A 25 -6.38 -1.36 22.16
CA LEU A 25 -5.64 -0.18 22.64
C LEU A 25 -6.14 1.15 22.02
N ARG A 26 -7.14 1.13 21.16
CA ARG A 26 -7.61 2.33 20.45
C ARG A 26 -8.15 3.38 21.42
N GLY A 27 -7.62 4.63 21.30
CA GLY A 27 -8.04 5.75 22.17
C GLY A 27 -7.46 5.74 23.60
N ARG A 28 -6.58 4.76 23.96
CA ARG A 28 -6.14 4.53 25.34
C ARG A 28 -4.67 4.79 25.62
N ALA A 29 -3.84 4.97 24.59
CA ALA A 29 -2.42 5.31 24.71
C ALA A 29 -1.95 6.05 23.45
N ALA A 30 -0.75 6.67 23.50
CA ALA A 30 -0.10 7.26 22.33
C ALA A 30 0.24 6.17 21.28
N MET A 31 0.44 6.57 20.04
CA MET A 31 0.67 5.62 18.93
C MET A 31 1.97 4.81 19.14
N THR A 32 3.04 5.49 19.54
CA THR A 32 4.34 4.88 19.85
C THR A 32 4.25 3.89 21.00
N ASP A 33 3.55 4.25 22.08
CA ASP A 33 3.38 3.39 23.25
C ASP A 33 2.59 2.12 22.91
N LYS A 34 1.55 2.23 22.07
CA LYS A 34 0.79 1.07 21.60
C LYS A 34 1.66 0.12 20.79
N ARG A 35 2.47 0.66 19.88
CA ARG A 35 3.42 -0.13 19.09
C ARG A 35 4.37 -0.89 19.99
N ASP A 36 5.02 -0.17 20.88
CA ASP A 36 6.04 -0.72 21.75
C ASP A 36 5.47 -1.75 22.74
N MET A 37 4.27 -1.53 23.29
CA MET A 37 3.56 -2.51 24.11
C MET A 37 3.24 -3.79 23.34
N LEU A 38 2.61 -3.68 22.16
CA LEU A 38 2.22 -4.85 21.37
C LEU A 38 3.43 -5.66 20.92
N LEU A 39 4.47 -4.99 20.42
CA LEU A 39 5.69 -5.66 19.99
C LEU A 39 6.44 -6.32 21.15
N THR A 40 6.43 -5.71 22.34
CA THR A 40 7.03 -6.28 23.55
C THR A 40 6.26 -7.53 24.04
N LEU A 41 4.93 -7.48 24.05
CA LEU A 41 4.12 -8.66 24.41
C LEU A 41 4.33 -9.81 23.42
N VAL A 42 4.35 -9.51 22.13
CA VAL A 42 4.65 -10.50 21.08
C VAL A 42 6.06 -11.07 21.28
N PHE A 43 7.05 -10.21 21.55
CA PHE A 43 8.41 -10.65 21.86
C PHE A 43 8.44 -11.65 23.02
N LEU A 44 7.85 -11.30 24.16
CA LEU A 44 7.79 -12.16 25.34
C LEU A 44 7.12 -13.50 25.06
N LYS A 45 6.01 -13.50 24.30
CA LYS A 45 5.33 -14.73 23.92
C LYS A 45 6.23 -15.63 23.06
N PHE A 46 6.87 -15.08 22.04
CA PHE A 46 7.67 -15.89 21.12
C PHE A 46 8.97 -16.41 21.74
N ILE A 47 9.65 -15.62 22.59
CA ILE A 47 10.81 -16.15 23.33
C ILE A 47 10.37 -17.26 24.30
N GLY A 48 9.21 -17.13 24.94
CA GLY A 48 8.61 -18.17 25.77
C GLY A 48 8.33 -19.45 25.00
N TYR A 49 7.72 -19.32 23.80
CA TYR A 49 7.47 -20.45 22.91
C TYR A 49 8.79 -21.17 22.52
N ARG A 50 9.81 -20.43 22.06
CA ARG A 50 11.11 -21.01 21.69
C ARG A 50 11.82 -21.66 22.87
N PHE A 51 11.69 -21.09 24.06
CA PHE A 51 12.24 -21.68 25.27
C PHE A 51 11.58 -23.03 25.59
N ASN A 52 10.25 -23.11 25.53
CA ASN A 52 9.53 -24.35 25.77
C ASN A 52 9.84 -25.42 24.71
N GLU A 53 9.92 -25.05 23.47
CA GLU A 53 10.31 -25.94 22.36
C GLU A 53 11.72 -26.49 22.56
N GLN A 54 12.67 -25.67 23.00
CA GLN A 54 14.03 -26.10 23.33
C GLN A 54 14.06 -27.02 24.54
N GLN A 55 13.22 -26.80 25.56
CA GLN A 55 13.08 -27.73 26.69
C GLN A 55 12.63 -29.13 26.22
N GLU A 56 11.63 -29.18 25.35
CA GLU A 56 11.16 -30.44 24.79
C GLU A 56 12.24 -31.13 23.93
N LYS A 57 13.03 -30.35 23.19
CA LYS A 57 14.17 -30.88 22.42
C LYS A 57 15.24 -31.47 23.31
N ILE A 58 15.69 -30.73 24.34
CA ILE A 58 16.69 -31.20 25.29
C ILE A 58 16.20 -32.46 26.01
N ARG A 59 14.92 -32.49 26.39
CA ARG A 59 14.34 -33.68 27.04
C ARG A 59 14.38 -34.90 26.13
N ARG A 60 14.02 -34.72 24.83
CA ARG A 60 14.07 -35.82 23.83
C ARG A 60 15.51 -36.31 23.61
N GLU A 61 16.47 -35.41 23.43
CA GLU A 61 17.88 -35.74 23.24
C GLU A 61 18.42 -36.59 24.44
N ILE A 62 18.05 -36.25 25.68
CA ILE A 62 18.47 -36.98 26.89
C ILE A 62 17.81 -38.38 26.92
N ILE A 63 16.52 -38.49 26.63
CA ILE A 63 15.78 -39.74 26.72
C ILE A 63 16.11 -40.67 25.56
N GLU A 64 16.03 -40.15 24.31
CA GLU A 64 16.10 -40.97 23.09
C GLU A 64 17.56 -41.23 22.65
N GLU A 65 18.45 -40.22 22.76
CA GLU A 65 19.83 -40.36 22.29
C GLU A 65 20.78 -40.80 23.37
N GLN A 66 20.58 -40.38 24.64
CA GLN A 66 21.47 -40.76 25.75
C GLN A 66 20.92 -41.92 26.58
N GLY A 67 19.64 -42.32 26.36
CA GLY A 67 19.01 -43.42 27.08
C GLY A 67 18.73 -43.15 28.56
N ILE A 68 18.74 -41.88 29.01
CA ILE A 68 18.59 -41.48 30.40
C ILE A 68 17.13 -41.11 30.67
N ASN A 69 16.44 -41.91 31.50
CA ASN A 69 15.05 -41.70 31.91
C ASN A 69 14.89 -41.18 33.35
N ASP A 70 15.97 -40.68 33.97
CA ASP A 70 15.95 -40.09 35.32
C ASP A 70 15.43 -38.66 35.25
N GLU A 71 14.20 -38.46 35.74
CA GLU A 71 13.56 -37.15 35.76
C GLU A 71 14.34 -36.10 36.58
N ALA A 72 14.98 -36.48 37.68
CA ALA A 72 15.77 -35.55 38.46
C ALA A 72 17.00 -35.05 37.69
N PHE A 73 17.66 -35.94 36.94
CA PHE A 73 18.74 -35.58 36.05
C PHE A 73 18.26 -34.66 34.90
N ILE A 74 17.14 -35.00 34.29
CA ILE A 74 16.55 -34.19 33.22
C ILE A 74 16.28 -32.77 33.71
N GLN A 75 15.64 -32.62 34.87
CA GLN A 75 15.35 -31.32 35.48
C GLN A 75 16.60 -30.49 35.78
N ILE A 76 17.69 -31.11 36.19
CA ILE A 76 18.99 -30.44 36.38
C ILE A 76 19.52 -29.91 35.02
N GLN A 77 19.43 -30.70 33.94
CA GLN A 77 19.88 -30.30 32.61
C GLN A 77 19.03 -29.16 32.04
N LEU A 78 17.69 -29.22 32.21
CA LEU A 78 16.77 -28.18 31.79
C LEU A 78 16.99 -26.83 32.49
N LYS A 79 17.61 -26.81 33.66
CA LYS A 79 17.99 -25.58 34.40
C LYS A 79 19.35 -25.00 34.02
N ARG A 80 20.06 -25.59 33.06
CA ARG A 80 21.38 -25.11 32.59
C ARG A 80 21.27 -24.10 31.45
N PRO A 81 21.60 -22.82 31.64
CA PRO A 81 21.48 -21.80 30.57
C PRO A 81 22.24 -22.16 29.30
N ASN A 82 23.41 -22.77 29.41
CA ASN A 82 24.22 -23.14 28.24
C ASN A 82 23.52 -24.11 27.26
N GLN A 83 22.56 -24.90 27.72
CA GLN A 83 21.78 -25.80 26.86
C GLN A 83 20.84 -25.04 25.88
N TYR A 84 20.51 -23.80 26.21
CA TYR A 84 19.68 -22.91 25.41
C TYR A 84 20.53 -21.98 24.55
N LEU A 85 21.57 -21.39 25.16
CA LEU A 85 22.43 -20.41 24.51
C LEU A 85 23.16 -20.95 23.27
N LYS A 86 23.53 -22.25 23.30
CA LYS A 86 24.19 -22.92 22.16
C LYS A 86 23.32 -22.90 20.88
N ASP A 87 22.00 -22.94 21.05
CA ASP A 87 21.01 -22.91 19.95
C ASP A 87 20.41 -21.51 19.77
N GLY A 88 20.97 -20.46 20.40
CA GLY A 88 20.51 -19.07 20.29
C GLY A 88 19.18 -18.81 20.98
N VAL A 89 18.76 -19.64 21.93
CA VAL A 89 17.53 -19.50 22.71
C VAL A 89 17.82 -18.83 24.04
N PHE A 90 16.99 -17.87 24.46
CA PHE A 90 17.11 -17.22 25.77
C PHE A 90 16.70 -18.17 26.88
N PHE A 91 17.47 -18.16 28.00
CA PHE A 91 17.08 -18.90 29.18
C PHE A 91 16.08 -18.12 30.01
N LEU A 92 14.89 -18.70 30.23
CA LEU A 92 13.79 -18.06 30.95
C LEU A 92 13.55 -18.75 32.29
N ASN A 93 13.10 -17.98 33.29
CA ASN A 93 12.60 -18.46 34.55
C ASN A 93 11.11 -18.17 34.71
N ASP A 94 10.51 -18.56 35.83
CA ASP A 94 9.05 -18.40 36.08
C ASP A 94 8.58 -16.94 35.97
N GLU A 95 9.43 -15.96 36.27
CA GLU A 95 9.10 -14.54 36.25
C GLU A 95 9.26 -13.92 34.85
N THR A 96 9.91 -14.62 33.91
CA THR A 96 10.16 -14.16 32.55
C THR A 96 9.47 -15.02 31.47
N ASN A 97 8.92 -16.18 31.86
CA ASN A 97 8.25 -17.09 30.95
C ASN A 97 6.81 -16.62 30.69
N TRP A 98 6.44 -16.53 29.43
CA TRP A 98 5.11 -16.11 28.98
C TRP A 98 3.99 -16.91 29.61
N ASP A 99 4.11 -18.24 29.74
CA ASP A 99 3.06 -19.10 30.29
C ASP A 99 2.74 -18.79 31.76
N LYS A 100 3.70 -18.25 32.51
CA LYS A 100 3.49 -17.77 33.87
C LYS A 100 2.97 -16.34 33.90
N LEU A 101 3.48 -15.47 33.01
CA LEU A 101 3.09 -14.07 32.93
C LEU A 101 1.61 -13.91 32.52
N LYS A 102 1.11 -14.70 31.58
CA LYS A 102 -0.29 -14.64 31.13
C LYS A 102 -1.30 -15.04 32.21
N GLU A 103 -0.89 -15.84 33.19
CA GLU A 103 -1.73 -16.31 34.31
C GLU A 103 -1.79 -15.32 35.49
N VAL A 104 -0.96 -14.29 35.48
CA VAL A 104 -0.94 -13.27 36.52
C VAL A 104 -2.27 -12.51 36.57
N ASN A 105 -2.73 -12.19 37.79
CA ASN A 105 -3.96 -11.41 37.98
C ASN A 105 -3.88 -10.06 37.25
N ALA A 106 -4.97 -9.66 36.61
CA ALA A 106 -5.04 -8.45 35.81
C ALA A 106 -4.52 -7.19 36.53
N THR A 107 -4.77 -7.05 37.83
CA THR A 107 -4.31 -5.90 38.64
C THR A 107 -2.78 -5.85 38.85
N SER A 108 -2.10 -6.98 38.82
CA SER A 108 -0.63 -7.08 39.00
C SER A 108 0.10 -7.29 37.67
N MET A 109 -0.64 -7.45 36.57
CA MET A 109 -0.10 -7.85 35.27
C MET A 109 0.90 -6.83 34.72
N ALA A 110 0.60 -5.55 34.78
CA ALA A 110 1.50 -4.48 34.31
C ALA A 110 2.87 -4.52 35.03
N VAL A 111 2.84 -4.68 36.36
CA VAL A 111 4.06 -4.79 37.16
C VAL A 111 4.82 -6.08 36.84
N ALA A 112 4.13 -7.19 36.63
CA ALA A 112 4.75 -8.46 36.29
C ALA A 112 5.48 -8.39 34.93
N PHE A 113 4.85 -7.81 33.90
CA PHE A 113 5.50 -7.62 32.60
C PHE A 113 6.70 -6.68 32.67
N ASP A 114 6.58 -5.53 33.35
CA ASP A 114 7.72 -4.61 33.51
C ASP A 114 8.86 -5.25 34.31
N THR A 115 8.57 -6.09 35.30
CA THR A 115 9.56 -6.86 36.03
C THR A 115 10.27 -7.89 35.15
N ALA A 116 9.51 -8.61 34.33
CA ALA A 116 10.06 -9.57 33.36
C ALA A 116 10.99 -8.88 32.35
N ILE A 117 10.57 -7.75 31.80
CA ILE A 117 11.36 -6.93 30.88
C ILE A 117 12.68 -6.51 31.52
N ASN A 118 12.63 -5.96 32.73
CA ASN A 118 13.81 -5.52 33.45
C ASN A 118 14.80 -6.66 33.71
N LYS A 119 14.29 -7.83 34.10
CA LYS A 119 15.13 -9.03 34.33
C LYS A 119 15.77 -9.51 33.02
N LEU A 120 15.05 -9.59 31.93
CA LEU A 120 15.59 -9.98 30.65
C LEU A 120 16.64 -8.98 30.14
N ASP A 121 16.38 -7.68 30.26
CA ASP A 121 17.33 -6.63 29.85
C ASP A 121 18.65 -6.68 30.64
N ASN A 122 18.60 -7.04 31.92
CA ASN A 122 19.78 -7.11 32.78
C ASN A 122 20.53 -8.42 32.67
N ASN A 123 19.85 -9.55 32.47
CA ASN A 123 20.46 -10.88 32.51
C ASN A 123 20.96 -11.37 31.16
N GLU A 124 20.38 -10.84 30.04
CA GLU A 124 20.71 -11.26 28.69
C GLU A 124 21.53 -10.17 27.97
N PRO A 125 22.83 -10.37 27.75
CA PRO A 125 23.70 -9.36 27.14
C PRO A 125 23.20 -8.88 25.76
N LYS A 126 22.59 -9.78 24.97
CA LYS A 126 22.02 -9.44 23.69
C LYS A 126 20.81 -8.52 23.78
N LEU A 127 20.10 -8.51 24.91
CA LEU A 127 18.91 -7.67 25.13
C LEU A 127 19.22 -6.39 25.91
N LYS A 128 20.47 -6.18 26.31
CA LYS A 128 20.87 -4.99 27.07
C LYS A 128 20.44 -3.69 26.38
N ASN A 129 19.60 -2.90 27.05
CA ASN A 129 18.96 -1.68 26.52
C ASN A 129 18.10 -1.93 25.27
N ALA A 130 17.59 -3.17 25.09
CA ALA A 130 16.72 -3.52 23.95
C ALA A 130 15.24 -3.40 24.27
N LEU A 131 14.86 -3.54 25.55
CA LEU A 131 13.46 -3.60 25.95
C LEU A 131 13.01 -2.26 26.54
N PRO A 132 11.80 -1.77 26.22
CA PRO A 132 11.27 -0.53 26.78
C PRO A 132 10.95 -0.74 28.26
N GLN A 133 11.51 0.10 29.13
CA GLN A 133 11.33 -0.02 30.57
C GLN A 133 10.05 0.65 31.05
N GLN A 134 9.35 0.03 32.02
CA GLN A 134 8.16 0.57 32.69
C GLN A 134 7.02 0.97 31.72
N ILE A 135 6.94 0.34 30.56
CA ILE A 135 6.00 0.72 29.49
C ILE A 135 4.54 0.38 29.90
N PHE A 136 4.33 -0.72 30.63
CA PHE A 136 2.99 -1.14 31.03
C PHE A 136 2.48 -0.37 32.25
N THR A 137 3.32 -0.11 33.25
CA THR A 137 2.93 0.66 34.43
C THR A 137 2.73 2.14 34.11
N ASN A 138 3.56 2.71 33.24
CA ASN A 138 3.44 4.11 32.82
C ASN A 138 2.24 4.36 31.87
N SER A 139 1.75 3.33 31.18
CA SER A 139 0.64 3.46 30.24
C SER A 139 -0.70 3.79 30.91
N GLN A 140 -0.82 3.59 32.22
CA GLN A 140 -2.05 3.79 32.99
C GLN A 140 -3.28 3.07 32.40
N LEU A 141 -3.05 1.97 31.68
CA LEU A 141 -4.13 1.15 31.15
C LEU A 141 -4.93 0.50 32.28
N GLU A 142 -6.25 0.47 32.12
CA GLU A 142 -7.09 -0.32 33.02
C GLU A 142 -6.65 -1.80 33.00
N PRO A 143 -6.58 -2.48 34.15
CA PRO A 143 -6.10 -3.87 34.23
C PRO A 143 -6.82 -4.82 33.27
N GLY A 144 -8.12 -4.66 33.06
CA GLY A 144 -8.91 -5.48 32.15
C GLY A 144 -8.53 -5.29 30.67
N VAL A 145 -8.00 -4.13 30.30
CA VAL A 145 -7.56 -3.83 28.93
C VAL A 145 -6.28 -4.58 28.61
N LEU A 146 -5.27 -4.50 29.48
CA LEU A 146 -4.02 -5.23 29.30
C LEU A 146 -4.28 -6.75 29.24
N LYS A 147 -5.11 -7.27 30.13
CA LYS A 147 -5.50 -8.70 30.12
C LYS A 147 -6.16 -9.08 28.77
N SER A 148 -7.07 -8.26 28.25
CA SER A 148 -7.72 -8.51 26.96
C SER A 148 -6.71 -8.56 25.80
N VAL A 149 -5.70 -7.68 25.80
CA VAL A 149 -4.62 -7.71 24.79
C VAL A 149 -3.77 -8.97 24.90
N VAL A 150 -3.42 -9.38 26.11
CA VAL A 150 -2.68 -10.62 26.36
C VAL A 150 -3.47 -11.85 25.88
N ASP A 151 -4.79 -11.89 26.14
CA ASP A 151 -5.67 -12.98 25.69
C ASP A 151 -5.81 -13.01 24.15
N GLU A 152 -5.81 -11.86 23.47
CA GLU A 152 -5.79 -11.83 22.01
C GLU A 152 -4.44 -12.32 21.47
N ILE A 153 -3.30 -11.86 22.04
CA ILE A 153 -1.98 -12.31 21.63
C ILE A 153 -1.81 -13.81 21.86
N GLU A 154 -2.43 -14.38 22.92
CA GLU A 154 -2.38 -15.81 23.19
C GLU A 154 -2.97 -16.66 22.05
N LYS A 155 -3.91 -16.14 21.28
CA LYS A 155 -4.46 -16.82 20.10
C LYS A 155 -3.46 -17.01 18.96
N ILE A 156 -2.34 -16.29 18.97
CA ILE A 156 -1.26 -16.45 17.97
C ILE A 156 -0.47 -17.72 18.33
N ASP A 157 -0.92 -18.85 17.85
CA ASP A 157 -0.33 -20.16 18.13
C ASP A 157 0.58 -20.60 16.95
N PRO A 158 1.90 -20.76 17.16
CA PRO A 158 2.82 -21.25 16.15
C PRO A 158 2.48 -22.66 15.61
N LYS A 159 1.78 -23.48 16.37
CA LYS A 159 1.32 -24.80 15.91
C LYS A 159 0.13 -24.70 14.96
N ARG A 160 -0.68 -23.65 15.11
CA ARG A 160 -1.83 -23.38 14.24
C ARG A 160 -1.44 -22.63 12.97
N PHE A 161 -0.55 -21.67 13.08
CA PHE A 161 -0.05 -20.87 11.98
C PHE A 161 1.33 -21.40 11.56
N THR A 162 1.33 -22.36 10.64
CA THR A 162 2.54 -23.11 10.23
C THR A 162 3.47 -22.36 9.27
N ASP A 163 3.33 -21.06 9.16
CA ASP A 163 4.24 -20.24 8.36
C ASP A 163 5.67 -20.29 8.91
N HIS A 164 6.63 -20.51 8.03
CA HIS A 164 8.06 -20.53 8.39
C HIS A 164 8.56 -19.27 9.09
N ASP A 165 7.89 -18.12 8.91
CA ASP A 165 8.22 -16.86 9.56
C ASP A 165 6.99 -16.18 10.17
N LEU A 166 6.26 -16.90 11.03
CA LEU A 166 5.12 -16.34 11.75
C LEU A 166 5.51 -15.09 12.56
N ILE A 167 6.66 -15.13 13.23
CA ILE A 167 7.20 -14.01 14.00
C ILE A 167 7.39 -12.78 13.11
N GLY A 168 7.99 -12.98 11.93
CA GLY A 168 8.18 -11.93 10.95
C GLY A 168 6.88 -11.29 10.50
N ARG A 169 5.89 -12.10 10.14
CA ARG A 169 4.57 -11.61 9.73
C ARG A 169 3.89 -10.77 10.81
N VAL A 170 3.96 -11.20 12.07
CA VAL A 170 3.37 -10.47 13.20
C VAL A 170 4.08 -9.14 13.42
N TYR A 171 5.42 -9.13 13.41
CA TYR A 171 6.21 -7.91 13.54
C TYR A 171 5.97 -6.96 12.36
N GLU A 172 6.04 -7.45 11.14
CA GLU A 172 5.81 -6.65 9.93
C GLU A 172 4.40 -6.05 9.91
N TYR A 173 3.38 -6.81 10.31
CA TYR A 173 2.02 -6.29 10.42
C TYR A 173 1.93 -5.08 11.35
N PHE A 174 2.50 -5.18 12.57
CA PHE A 174 2.44 -4.07 13.51
C PHE A 174 3.29 -2.89 13.04
N LEU A 175 4.49 -3.12 12.53
CA LEU A 175 5.33 -2.06 11.97
C LEU A 175 4.62 -1.34 10.82
N GLN A 176 4.06 -2.07 9.88
CA GLN A 176 3.28 -1.52 8.77
C GLN A 176 2.04 -0.75 9.26
N ALA A 177 1.26 -1.36 10.16
CA ALA A 177 0.01 -0.78 10.65
C ALA A 177 0.24 0.53 11.44
N PHE A 178 1.38 0.68 12.10
CA PHE A 178 1.76 1.89 12.80
C PHE A 178 2.43 2.92 11.87
N SER A 179 3.21 2.50 10.88
CA SER A 179 3.80 3.40 9.87
C SER A 179 2.78 4.07 8.97
N ILE A 180 1.70 3.37 8.58
CA ILE A 180 0.60 3.94 7.76
C ILE A 180 -0.13 5.08 8.49
N ASN A 181 -0.14 5.05 9.82
CA ASN A 181 -0.87 6.00 10.65
C ASN A 181 0.05 7.00 11.38
N ALA A 182 1.38 6.93 11.18
CA ALA A 182 2.33 7.89 11.72
C ALA A 182 2.19 9.24 11.00
N ASP A 183 2.27 10.34 11.75
CA ASP A 183 2.34 11.67 11.16
C ASP A 183 3.62 11.80 10.33
N LYS A 184 3.53 12.53 9.21
CA LYS A 184 4.62 12.67 8.22
C LYS A 184 5.93 13.25 8.81
N GLU A 185 5.88 13.80 10.00
CA GLU A 185 7.03 14.41 10.69
C GLU A 185 7.89 13.40 11.47
N GLU A 186 7.38 12.23 11.83
CA GLU A 186 8.13 11.25 12.62
C GLU A 186 9.06 10.35 11.80
N GLY A 187 9.14 10.52 10.47
CA GLY A 187 10.22 10.08 9.59
C GLY A 187 10.62 8.60 9.60
N GLU A 188 9.93 7.73 10.32
CA GLU A 188 10.21 6.29 10.30
C GLU A 188 9.69 5.67 8.99
N PHE A 189 10.53 5.68 7.97
CA PHE A 189 10.23 5.04 6.69
C PHE A 189 10.40 3.52 6.82
N TYR A 190 9.29 2.81 6.96
CA TYR A 190 9.31 1.36 6.75
C TYR A 190 9.66 1.07 5.29
N THR A 191 10.75 0.35 5.05
CA THR A 191 11.13 -0.05 3.70
C THR A 191 10.26 -1.22 3.25
N PRO A 192 9.51 -1.10 2.13
CA PRO A 192 8.66 -2.19 1.63
C PRO A 192 9.45 -3.46 1.34
N HIS A 193 8.87 -4.60 1.72
CA HIS A 193 9.53 -5.92 1.61
C HIS A 193 10.09 -6.19 0.20
N SER A 194 9.32 -5.94 -0.87
CA SER A 194 9.76 -6.20 -2.24
C SER A 194 10.99 -5.38 -2.68
N ILE A 195 11.21 -4.20 -2.07
CA ILE A 195 12.41 -3.40 -2.32
C ILE A 195 13.62 -4.02 -1.62
N VAL A 196 13.44 -4.42 -0.35
CA VAL A 196 14.51 -5.04 0.43
C VAL A 196 14.94 -6.37 -0.20
N GLU A 197 13.97 -7.14 -0.67
CA GLU A 197 14.17 -8.38 -1.42
C GLU A 197 14.93 -8.15 -2.73
N LEU A 198 14.57 -7.11 -3.49
CA LEU A 198 15.31 -6.71 -4.70
C LEU A 198 16.78 -6.37 -4.38
N ILE A 199 17.03 -5.59 -3.31
CA ILE A 199 18.39 -5.24 -2.91
C ILE A 199 19.18 -6.50 -2.56
N ALA A 200 18.62 -7.39 -1.74
CA ALA A 200 19.26 -8.65 -1.35
C ALA A 200 19.56 -9.54 -2.57
N ALA A 201 18.61 -9.65 -3.50
CA ALA A 201 18.76 -10.45 -4.71
C ALA A 201 19.83 -9.90 -5.69
N LEU A 202 20.03 -8.57 -5.72
CA LEU A 202 21.09 -7.95 -6.53
C LEU A 202 22.47 -8.04 -5.87
N LEU A 203 22.55 -7.92 -4.55
CA LEU A 203 23.83 -7.93 -3.83
C LEU A 203 24.31 -9.35 -3.48
N GLU A 204 23.39 -10.28 -3.32
CA GLU A 204 23.67 -11.69 -2.97
C GLU A 204 24.58 -11.83 -1.72
N PRO A 205 24.15 -11.39 -0.52
CA PRO A 205 24.96 -11.41 0.69
C PRO A 205 25.03 -12.80 1.32
N PHE A 206 25.65 -13.78 0.63
CA PHE A 206 25.75 -15.17 1.09
C PHE A 206 26.60 -15.37 2.33
N ASP A 207 27.62 -14.54 2.51
CA ASP A 207 28.56 -14.57 3.63
C ASP A 207 29.18 -13.18 3.83
N GLY A 208 29.99 -13.02 4.88
CA GLY A 208 30.72 -11.77 5.14
C GLY A 208 29.95 -10.79 6.02
N THR A 209 30.25 -9.53 5.87
CA THR A 209 29.76 -8.45 6.74
C THR A 209 28.72 -7.59 6.02
N VAL A 210 27.52 -7.51 6.57
CA VAL A 210 26.44 -6.63 6.09
C VAL A 210 26.30 -5.44 7.03
N TYR A 211 26.23 -4.23 6.48
CA TYR A 211 26.13 -2.98 7.25
C TYR A 211 24.97 -2.11 6.77
N ASP A 212 24.29 -1.51 7.75
CA ASP A 212 23.28 -0.46 7.52
C ASP A 212 23.52 0.71 8.48
N PRO A 213 23.89 1.91 7.98
CA PRO A 213 24.17 3.08 8.81
C PRO A 213 22.94 3.74 9.44
N CYS A 214 21.74 3.32 9.05
CA CYS A 214 20.44 3.86 9.48
C CYS A 214 19.40 2.74 9.51
N CYS A 215 19.71 1.69 10.31
CA CYS A 215 19.13 0.36 10.16
C CYS A 215 17.63 0.27 10.51
N GLY A 216 17.04 1.31 11.05
CA GLY A 216 15.63 1.31 11.40
C GLY A 216 15.27 0.13 12.31
N SER A 217 14.24 -0.62 11.97
CA SER A 217 13.83 -1.84 12.65
C SER A 217 14.64 -3.09 12.29
N GLY A 218 15.69 -2.97 11.48
CA GLY A 218 16.56 -4.08 11.07
C GLY A 218 16.04 -4.90 9.89
N GLY A 219 15.09 -4.37 9.12
CA GLY A 219 14.47 -5.07 7.98
C GLY A 219 15.49 -5.56 6.93
N MET A 220 16.52 -4.76 6.62
CA MET A 220 17.57 -5.12 5.68
C MET A 220 18.36 -6.37 6.15
N PHE A 221 18.67 -6.46 7.43
CA PHE A 221 19.40 -7.58 8.01
C PHE A 221 18.56 -8.87 8.00
N VAL A 222 17.28 -8.75 8.35
CA VAL A 222 16.34 -9.88 8.29
C VAL A 222 16.28 -10.43 6.88
N GLN A 223 16.18 -9.57 5.87
CA GLN A 223 16.10 -10.01 4.49
C GLN A 223 17.42 -10.59 3.97
N ALA A 224 18.57 -10.05 4.38
CA ALA A 224 19.86 -10.64 4.06
C ALA A 224 19.96 -12.07 4.61
N THR A 225 19.52 -12.30 5.84
CA THR A 225 19.49 -13.64 6.45
C THR A 225 18.51 -14.58 5.72
N LYS A 226 17.29 -14.12 5.43
CA LYS A 226 16.30 -14.90 4.66
C LYS A 226 16.82 -15.28 3.26
N PHE A 227 17.55 -14.37 2.61
CA PHE A 227 18.18 -14.64 1.32
C PHE A 227 19.15 -15.81 1.42
N VAL A 228 19.99 -15.84 2.45
CA VAL A 228 20.94 -16.94 2.69
C VAL A 228 20.19 -18.26 2.94
N GLU A 229 19.16 -18.26 3.78
CA GLU A 229 18.32 -19.43 4.07
C GLU A 229 17.66 -19.99 2.81
N ALA A 230 17.06 -19.14 2.00
CA ALA A 230 16.36 -19.52 0.77
C ALA A 230 17.29 -20.20 -0.27
N HIS A 231 18.60 -19.89 -0.19
CA HIS A 231 19.61 -20.47 -1.06
C HIS A 231 20.41 -21.61 -0.41
N GLY A 232 19.94 -22.12 0.74
CA GLY A 232 20.57 -23.23 1.45
C GLY A 232 21.92 -22.91 2.08
N GLY A 233 22.23 -21.62 2.30
CA GLY A 233 23.46 -21.15 2.91
C GLY A 233 23.43 -21.20 4.45
N ASN A 234 24.58 -20.88 5.06
CA ASN A 234 24.73 -20.82 6.50
C ASN A 234 24.50 -19.38 7.00
N THR A 235 23.40 -19.12 7.65
CA THR A 235 23.06 -17.78 8.20
C THR A 235 24.05 -17.26 9.23
N GLN A 236 24.81 -18.15 9.89
CA GLN A 236 25.89 -17.77 10.82
C GLN A 236 27.15 -17.22 10.11
N ALA A 237 27.24 -17.38 8.79
CA ALA A 237 28.31 -16.80 7.99
C ALA A 237 28.13 -15.29 7.73
N VAL A 238 26.96 -14.73 8.03
CA VAL A 238 26.65 -13.30 7.86
C VAL A 238 26.81 -12.57 9.20
N ASN A 239 27.68 -11.58 9.23
CA ASN A 239 27.88 -10.70 10.38
C ASN A 239 27.14 -9.37 10.15
N VAL A 240 26.26 -9.01 11.06
CA VAL A 240 25.40 -7.83 10.94
C VAL A 240 25.96 -6.68 11.77
N TYR A 241 26.20 -5.54 11.13
CA TYR A 241 26.55 -4.27 11.75
C TYR A 241 25.53 -3.22 11.39
N GLY A 242 25.13 -2.40 12.36
CA GLY A 242 24.16 -1.34 12.11
C GLY A 242 24.26 -0.20 13.08
N GLN A 243 23.64 0.91 12.73
CA GLN A 243 23.48 2.04 13.62
C GLN A 243 22.13 2.69 13.42
N GLU A 244 21.52 3.18 14.50
CA GLU A 244 20.22 3.84 14.49
C GLU A 244 20.27 5.04 15.45
N SER A 245 19.68 6.15 15.04
CA SER A 245 19.69 7.40 15.81
C SER A 245 18.53 7.50 16.79
N GLU A 246 17.38 6.93 16.46
CA GLU A 246 16.18 7.01 17.27
C GLU A 246 16.15 5.91 18.34
N PRO A 247 16.11 6.27 19.65
CA PRO A 247 16.18 5.29 20.73
C PRO A 247 15.10 4.22 20.69
N ALA A 248 13.87 4.55 20.32
CA ALA A 248 12.77 3.59 20.24
C ALA A 248 13.02 2.57 19.11
N THR A 249 13.41 3.06 17.93
CA THR A 249 13.69 2.26 16.75
C THR A 249 14.95 1.39 16.94
N TYR A 250 15.99 1.90 17.62
CA TYR A 250 17.16 1.13 18.00
C TYR A 250 16.79 -0.07 18.89
N ARG A 251 15.93 0.13 19.91
CA ARG A 251 15.44 -0.97 20.75
C ARG A 251 14.67 -2.00 19.92
N LEU A 252 13.81 -1.50 19.04
CA LEU A 252 13.00 -2.35 18.15
C LEU A 252 13.88 -3.21 17.23
N CYS A 253 14.95 -2.64 16.67
CA CYS A 253 15.94 -3.39 15.88
C CYS A 253 16.56 -4.52 16.70
N LYS A 254 17.03 -4.24 17.91
CA LYS A 254 17.59 -5.26 18.81
C LYS A 254 16.60 -6.40 19.08
N MET A 255 15.37 -6.07 19.44
CA MET A 255 14.30 -7.07 19.66
C MET A 255 14.06 -7.91 18.42
N ASN A 256 13.94 -7.28 17.26
CA ASN A 256 13.66 -7.92 16.00
C ASN A 256 14.74 -8.92 15.58
N LEU A 257 16.01 -8.55 15.74
CA LEU A 257 17.16 -9.42 15.44
C LEU A 257 17.32 -10.53 16.49
N ALA A 258 17.16 -10.18 17.77
CA ALA A 258 17.30 -11.13 18.87
C ALA A 258 16.27 -12.27 18.80
N ILE A 259 15.00 -11.96 18.50
CA ILE A 259 13.94 -12.98 18.42
C ILE A 259 14.15 -13.95 17.25
N ARG A 260 14.88 -13.53 16.20
CA ARG A 260 15.26 -14.38 15.06
C ARG A 260 16.58 -15.12 15.25
N GLY A 261 17.28 -14.88 16.37
CA GLY A 261 18.58 -15.46 16.63
C GLY A 261 19.71 -14.89 15.77
N ILE A 262 19.47 -13.75 15.08
CA ILE A 262 20.49 -13.08 14.27
C ILE A 262 21.51 -12.41 15.19
N SER A 263 22.78 -12.70 15.01
CA SER A 263 23.87 -12.02 15.73
C SER A 263 24.11 -10.64 15.14
N TYR A 264 24.26 -9.61 15.98
CA TYR A 264 24.34 -8.23 15.54
C TYR A 264 25.30 -7.37 16.37
N HIS A 265 25.79 -6.32 15.73
CA HIS A 265 26.58 -5.25 16.33
C HIS A 265 25.95 -3.90 15.97
N LEU A 266 25.12 -3.34 16.85
CA LEU A 266 24.39 -2.09 16.61
C LEU A 266 25.00 -0.87 17.32
N GLY A 267 26.23 -0.99 17.81
CA GLY A 267 26.85 0.02 18.67
C GLY A 267 26.32 -0.06 20.12
N ASN A 268 26.73 0.89 20.94
CA ASN A 268 26.44 0.88 22.39
C ASN A 268 25.18 1.66 22.74
N ARG A 269 24.72 2.57 21.87
CA ARG A 269 23.58 3.47 22.08
C ARG A 269 23.00 3.94 20.75
N ALA A 270 21.76 4.40 20.82
CA ALA A 270 21.14 5.15 19.72
C ALA A 270 21.85 6.50 19.55
N VAL A 271 22.37 6.78 18.36
CA VAL A 271 23.01 8.03 18.00
C VAL A 271 23.19 8.13 16.50
N SER A 272 23.18 9.36 15.99
CA SER A 272 23.41 9.62 14.55
C SER A 272 24.80 9.13 14.11
N THR A 273 24.81 8.38 13.03
CA THR A 273 26.02 7.89 12.35
C THR A 273 26.96 9.01 11.90
N PHE A 274 26.42 10.21 11.66
CA PHE A 274 27.24 11.35 11.29
C PHE A 274 28.00 11.94 12.46
N SER A 275 27.31 12.13 13.60
CA SER A 275 27.92 12.77 14.78
C SER A 275 28.80 11.82 15.61
N ASP A 276 28.47 10.52 15.64
CA ASP A 276 29.23 9.51 16.39
C ASP A 276 29.17 8.15 15.69
N ASP A 277 30.07 7.94 14.76
CA ASP A 277 30.23 6.65 14.08
C ASP A 277 30.78 5.60 15.06
N GLN A 278 29.92 4.73 15.57
CA GLN A 278 30.28 3.69 16.55
C GLN A 278 31.01 2.50 15.90
N HIS A 279 31.13 2.46 14.60
CA HIS A 279 31.82 1.42 13.83
C HIS A 279 33.05 1.96 13.10
N LYS A 280 33.80 2.88 13.72
CA LYS A 280 35.04 3.46 13.15
C LYS A 280 36.03 2.37 12.75
N GLY A 281 36.59 2.48 11.55
CA GLY A 281 37.62 1.55 11.06
C GLY A 281 37.12 0.21 10.52
N ILE A 282 35.84 -0.13 10.66
CA ILE A 282 35.28 -1.34 10.06
C ILE A 282 35.19 -1.18 8.54
N LYS A 283 35.55 -2.23 7.81
CA LYS A 283 35.31 -2.39 6.38
C LYS A 283 34.36 -3.57 6.18
N VAL A 284 33.34 -3.35 5.35
CA VAL A 284 32.24 -4.29 5.18
C VAL A 284 32.10 -4.74 3.72
N ASP A 285 31.62 -5.96 3.53
CA ASP A 285 31.49 -6.56 2.20
C ASP A 285 30.23 -6.08 1.50
N TYR A 286 29.14 -5.90 2.26
CA TYR A 286 27.85 -5.45 1.76
C TYR A 286 27.30 -4.29 2.58
N ILE A 287 26.66 -3.35 1.91
CA ILE A 287 25.82 -2.32 2.53
C ILE A 287 24.43 -2.42 1.92
N MET A 288 23.43 -2.53 2.78
CA MET A 288 22.01 -2.52 2.40
C MET A 288 21.31 -1.47 3.25
N ALA A 289 20.85 -0.37 2.64
CA ALA A 289 20.34 0.76 3.41
C ALA A 289 19.18 1.49 2.74
N ASN A 290 18.31 2.07 3.57
CA ASN A 290 17.32 3.05 3.17
C ASN A 290 17.48 4.31 4.04
N PRO A 291 18.45 5.20 3.73
CA PRO A 291 18.68 6.41 4.51
C PRO A 291 17.49 7.36 4.45
N PRO A 292 17.26 8.17 5.49
CA PRO A 292 16.26 9.23 5.44
C PRO A 292 16.56 10.22 4.32
N PHE A 293 15.57 10.39 3.40
CA PHE A 293 15.73 11.21 2.21
C PHE A 293 15.80 12.70 2.56
N ASN A 294 16.76 13.39 1.95
CA ASN A 294 16.92 14.84 2.09
C ASN A 294 17.04 15.32 3.56
N LEU A 295 17.66 14.51 4.41
CA LEU A 295 17.84 14.82 5.82
C LEU A 295 18.59 16.15 5.99
N LYS A 296 18.02 17.04 6.81
CA LYS A 296 18.60 18.33 7.20
C LYS A 296 19.24 18.23 8.57
N ARG A 297 20.04 19.24 8.96
CA ARG A 297 20.68 19.33 10.29
C ARG A 297 21.56 18.15 10.70
N TYR A 298 22.05 17.39 9.71
CA TYR A 298 22.91 16.23 9.95
C TYR A 298 24.39 16.64 10.19
N ALA A 299 24.75 17.84 9.77
CA ALA A 299 26.12 18.38 9.82
C ALA A 299 26.42 19.20 11.09
N GLU A 300 25.53 19.17 12.07
CA GLU A 300 25.66 19.91 13.33
C GLU A 300 26.59 19.17 14.32
N TYR A 301 27.83 18.86 13.90
CA TYR A 301 28.86 18.28 14.75
C TYR A 301 30.21 18.94 14.48
N LYS A 302 31.09 18.88 15.49
CA LYS A 302 32.43 19.44 15.39
C LYS A 302 33.23 18.75 14.27
N ASP A 303 34.03 19.52 13.56
CA ASP A 303 34.95 19.05 12.51
C ASP A 303 34.26 18.41 11.30
N PHE A 304 32.99 18.83 10.99
CA PHE A 304 32.26 18.33 9.83
C PHE A 304 33.01 18.52 8.52
N GLU A 305 33.62 19.67 8.29
CA GLU A 305 34.36 19.97 7.07
C GLU A 305 35.63 19.14 6.91
N ASP A 306 36.27 18.79 8.03
CA ASP A 306 37.50 17.99 8.09
C ASP A 306 37.28 16.48 8.22
N ASP A 307 36.01 16.04 8.14
CA ASP A 307 35.67 14.63 8.29
C ASP A 307 36.33 13.77 7.22
N SER A 308 37.05 12.76 7.66
CA SER A 308 37.79 11.86 6.79
C SER A 308 36.96 11.12 5.74
N ARG A 309 35.64 11.04 5.97
CA ARG A 309 34.67 10.43 5.04
C ARG A 309 34.55 11.20 3.73
N TRP A 310 34.82 12.51 3.75
CA TRP A 310 34.71 13.40 2.57
C TRP A 310 36.00 13.47 1.77
N LYS A 311 37.10 12.90 2.27
CA LYS A 311 38.41 13.02 1.68
C LYS A 311 38.46 12.48 0.24
N GLY A 312 38.87 13.32 -0.69
CA GLY A 312 38.99 12.98 -2.12
C GLY A 312 37.72 13.22 -2.93
N TYR A 313 36.59 13.47 -2.29
CA TYR A 313 35.30 13.70 -2.97
C TYR A 313 34.79 15.13 -2.81
N GLY A 314 34.96 15.74 -1.66
CA GLY A 314 34.45 17.06 -1.29
C GLY A 314 33.46 16.99 -0.17
N VAL A 315 33.26 18.11 0.53
CA VAL A 315 32.34 18.21 1.67
C VAL A 315 30.91 18.23 1.16
N PRO A 316 30.01 17.35 1.64
CA PRO A 316 28.62 17.37 1.25
C PRO A 316 27.90 18.63 1.71
N PRO A 317 26.85 19.10 1.00
CA PRO A 317 26.10 20.28 1.40
C PRO A 317 25.36 20.06 2.72
N THR A 318 25.47 21.01 3.67
CA THR A 318 24.84 20.92 5.00
C THR A 318 23.31 20.89 4.94
N SER A 319 22.72 21.33 3.83
CA SER A 319 21.29 21.39 3.59
C SER A 319 20.63 20.03 3.29
N ASN A 320 21.43 19.04 2.83
CA ASN A 320 20.92 17.76 2.35
C ASN A 320 21.97 16.64 2.51
N ALA A 321 21.64 15.60 3.28
CA ALA A 321 22.54 14.50 3.61
C ALA A 321 22.69 13.43 2.52
N ASN A 322 22.00 13.48 1.38
CA ASN A 322 22.01 12.39 0.41
C ASN A 322 23.44 11.98 0.02
N TYR A 323 24.31 12.92 -0.30
CA TYR A 323 25.70 12.62 -0.65
C TYR A 323 26.60 12.33 0.56
N ALA A 324 26.25 12.83 1.74
CA ALA A 324 26.93 12.43 2.98
C ALA A 324 26.69 10.92 3.27
N TRP A 325 25.48 10.42 3.03
CA TRP A 325 25.19 8.99 3.10
C TRP A 325 25.99 8.18 2.09
N ILE A 326 26.04 8.62 0.83
CA ILE A 326 26.84 7.97 -0.22
C ILE A 326 28.30 7.86 0.21
N LEU A 327 28.91 8.97 0.64
CA LEU A 327 30.32 9.01 1.02
C LEU A 327 30.59 8.22 2.29
N HIS A 328 29.70 8.27 3.27
CA HIS A 328 29.81 7.42 4.48
C HIS A 328 29.82 5.94 4.10
N MET A 329 28.84 5.50 3.31
CA MET A 329 28.77 4.09 2.87
C MET A 329 30.00 3.70 2.05
N LEU A 330 30.43 4.52 1.10
CA LEU A 330 31.62 4.25 0.33
C LEU A 330 32.89 4.16 1.21
N ASN A 331 32.99 5.00 2.24
CA ASN A 331 34.08 4.92 3.23
C ASN A 331 34.07 3.60 4.00
N LYS A 332 32.89 3.03 4.26
CA LYS A 332 32.74 1.74 4.98
C LYS A 332 32.99 0.51 4.11
N LEU A 333 32.82 0.62 2.80
CA LEU A 333 32.99 -0.54 1.91
C LEU A 333 34.41 -1.08 1.90
N ASN A 334 34.51 -2.40 1.85
CA ASN A 334 35.75 -3.12 1.55
C ASN A 334 36.30 -2.60 0.22
N VAL A 335 37.55 -2.18 0.23
CA VAL A 335 38.20 -1.52 -0.91
C VAL A 335 38.38 -2.45 -2.12
N THR A 336 38.38 -3.76 -1.91
CA THR A 336 38.67 -4.76 -2.94
C THR A 336 37.39 -5.26 -3.64
N ASN A 337 36.35 -5.55 -2.87
CA ASN A 337 35.16 -6.25 -3.37
C ASN A 337 33.83 -5.78 -2.73
N GLY A 338 33.86 -4.71 -1.95
CA GLY A 338 32.65 -4.19 -1.28
C GLY A 338 31.63 -3.66 -2.27
N VAL A 339 30.35 -3.99 -2.01
CA VAL A 339 29.21 -3.56 -2.81
C VAL A 339 28.12 -2.99 -1.91
N ALA A 340 27.52 -1.86 -2.32
CA ALA A 340 26.41 -1.24 -1.61
C ALA A 340 25.16 -1.15 -2.51
N GLY A 341 24.00 -1.47 -1.95
CA GLY A 341 22.69 -1.20 -2.54
C GLY A 341 21.86 -0.37 -1.57
N PHE A 342 21.48 0.83 -1.96
CA PHE A 342 20.75 1.75 -1.08
C PHE A 342 19.82 2.66 -1.87
N LEU A 343 18.84 3.22 -1.17
CA LEU A 343 17.80 4.04 -1.75
C LEU A 343 18.07 5.53 -1.53
N LEU A 344 17.78 6.35 -2.53
CA LEU A 344 17.76 7.81 -2.42
C LEU A 344 16.62 8.40 -3.23
N ALA A 345 16.20 9.61 -2.88
CA ALA A 345 15.30 10.41 -3.70
C ALA A 345 15.92 10.75 -5.05
N ASN A 346 15.10 10.79 -6.10
CA ASN A 346 15.56 11.02 -7.48
C ASN A 346 16.34 12.33 -7.68
N GLY A 347 16.13 13.34 -6.81
CA GLY A 347 16.92 14.58 -6.84
C GLY A 347 18.42 14.36 -6.75
N ALA A 348 18.88 13.31 -6.06
CA ALA A 348 20.29 12.97 -5.95
C ALA A 348 20.97 12.61 -7.29
N LEU A 349 20.19 12.31 -8.34
CA LEU A 349 20.71 11.93 -9.65
C LEU A 349 21.30 13.09 -10.46
N ASP A 350 20.83 14.33 -10.20
CA ASP A 350 21.23 15.50 -11.05
C ASP A 350 21.21 16.84 -10.28
N ASP A 351 21.32 16.81 -8.96
CA ASP A 351 21.39 18.02 -8.11
C ASP A 351 22.69 18.79 -8.39
N ASP A 352 22.58 20.09 -8.67
CA ASP A 352 23.72 20.96 -8.99
C ASP A 352 24.63 21.17 -7.78
N ASP A 353 24.10 21.28 -6.57
CA ASP A 353 24.88 21.49 -5.34
C ASP A 353 25.85 20.34 -5.04
N THR A 354 25.60 19.16 -5.60
CA THR A 354 26.38 17.94 -5.38
C THR A 354 27.12 17.46 -6.62
N LYS A 355 27.09 18.24 -7.69
CA LYS A 355 27.65 17.89 -9.00
C LYS A 355 29.14 17.49 -8.95
N GLU A 356 29.96 18.23 -8.19
CA GLU A 356 31.40 17.94 -8.08
C GLU A 356 31.66 16.60 -7.39
N ILE A 357 30.88 16.27 -6.35
CA ILE A 357 31.00 14.98 -5.65
C ILE A 357 30.54 13.86 -6.57
N ARG A 358 29.43 14.05 -7.29
CA ARG A 358 28.89 13.10 -8.26
C ARG A 358 29.89 12.83 -9.39
N GLN A 359 30.50 13.88 -9.93
CA GLN A 359 31.55 13.75 -10.92
C GLN A 359 32.71 12.88 -10.42
N LYS A 360 33.21 13.13 -9.20
CA LYS A 360 34.32 12.35 -8.64
C LYS A 360 33.91 10.89 -8.35
N LEU A 361 32.69 10.63 -7.95
CA LEU A 361 32.19 9.26 -7.80
C LEU A 361 32.21 8.49 -9.13
N ILE A 362 31.79 9.13 -10.19
CA ILE A 362 31.77 8.57 -11.56
C ILE A 362 33.19 8.40 -12.10
N GLU A 363 34.03 9.41 -11.97
CA GLU A 363 35.43 9.37 -12.43
C GLU A 363 36.29 8.34 -11.69
N ASN A 364 35.99 8.10 -10.40
CA ASN A 364 36.60 7.04 -9.59
C ASN A 364 35.94 5.68 -9.81
N ASP A 365 35.01 5.59 -10.76
CA ASP A 365 34.35 4.37 -11.19
C ASP A 365 33.64 3.61 -10.04
N LYS A 366 32.96 4.35 -9.13
CA LYS A 366 32.28 3.79 -7.95
C LYS A 366 30.82 3.43 -8.21
N VAL A 367 30.16 4.09 -9.13
CA VAL A 367 28.75 3.85 -9.46
C VAL A 367 28.66 2.69 -10.44
N GLU A 368 27.92 1.63 -10.08
CA GLU A 368 27.70 0.43 -10.91
C GLU A 368 26.37 0.47 -11.64
N ALA A 369 25.29 0.70 -10.89
CA ALA A 369 23.96 0.77 -11.48
C ALA A 369 23.08 1.81 -10.79
N ILE A 370 22.13 2.34 -11.55
CA ILE A 370 21.05 3.25 -11.11
C ILE A 370 19.73 2.66 -11.59
N ILE A 371 18.87 2.31 -10.64
CA ILE A 371 17.58 1.66 -10.92
C ILE A 371 16.47 2.53 -10.34
N VAL A 372 15.68 3.19 -11.20
CA VAL A 372 14.54 4.01 -10.77
C VAL A 372 13.34 3.12 -10.55
N LEU A 373 12.77 3.18 -9.33
CA LEU A 373 11.66 2.35 -8.89
C LEU A 373 10.31 3.02 -9.21
N PRO A 374 9.20 2.26 -9.26
CA PRO A 374 7.85 2.79 -9.41
C PRO A 374 7.47 3.78 -8.30
N ARG A 375 6.47 4.61 -8.56
CA ARG A 375 5.83 5.45 -7.53
C ARG A 375 4.95 4.60 -6.61
N ASN A 376 4.56 5.18 -5.48
CA ASN A 376 3.63 4.57 -4.51
C ASN A 376 4.13 3.24 -3.91
N MET A 377 5.42 3.00 -3.89
CA MET A 377 5.96 1.82 -3.21
C MET A 377 6.04 2.01 -1.69
N PHE A 378 6.17 3.24 -1.20
CA PHE A 378 6.24 3.56 0.23
C PHE A 378 4.89 4.01 0.79
N TYR A 379 4.60 3.66 2.06
CA TYR A 379 3.36 4.07 2.73
C TYR A 379 3.33 5.56 3.09
N SER A 380 4.49 6.13 3.42
CA SER A 380 4.65 7.50 3.89
C SER A 380 4.77 8.53 2.77
N THR A 381 5.12 8.10 1.54
CA THR A 381 5.33 8.99 0.40
C THR A 381 4.95 8.33 -0.92
N ASP A 382 4.49 9.12 -1.87
CA ASP A 382 4.15 8.69 -3.23
C ASP A 382 5.27 8.97 -4.26
N ILE A 383 6.43 9.48 -3.81
CA ILE A 383 7.55 9.76 -4.70
C ILE A 383 8.19 8.48 -5.23
N SER A 384 8.71 8.57 -6.45
CA SER A 384 9.61 7.55 -6.99
C SER A 384 10.99 7.72 -6.35
N VAL A 385 11.60 6.61 -5.99
CA VAL A 385 12.96 6.57 -5.43
C VAL A 385 13.90 5.79 -6.35
N THR A 386 15.17 5.97 -6.15
CA THR A 386 16.22 5.31 -6.94
C THR A 386 17.03 4.39 -6.06
N LEU A 387 17.20 3.15 -6.51
CA LEU A 387 18.17 2.21 -5.98
C LEU A 387 19.52 2.46 -6.64
N TRP A 388 20.49 2.79 -5.83
CA TRP A 388 21.89 2.97 -6.22
C TRP A 388 22.67 1.71 -5.91
N ILE A 389 23.51 1.27 -6.85
CA ILE A 389 24.50 0.22 -6.61
C ILE A 389 25.88 0.85 -6.74
N LEU A 390 26.66 0.85 -5.65
CA LEU A 390 28.09 1.16 -5.67
C LEU A 390 28.89 -0.12 -5.61
N ASN A 391 30.00 -0.18 -6.33
CA ASN A 391 30.86 -1.36 -6.36
C ASN A 391 32.34 -0.97 -6.43
N ASN A 392 33.15 -1.52 -5.53
CA ASN A 392 34.60 -1.32 -5.55
C ASN A 392 35.32 -2.28 -6.51
N ASN A 393 34.65 -3.34 -6.98
CA ASN A 393 35.22 -4.28 -7.94
C ASN A 393 34.44 -4.32 -9.26
N LYS A 394 34.74 -3.41 -10.16
CA LYS A 394 34.18 -3.43 -11.53
C LYS A 394 35.09 -4.14 -12.54
N LYS A 395 36.32 -4.54 -12.15
CA LYS A 395 37.21 -5.36 -12.97
C LYS A 395 36.67 -6.74 -13.26
N GLY A 396 35.76 -7.21 -12.41
CA GLY A 396 35.15 -8.50 -12.54
C GLY A 396 35.93 -9.61 -11.83
N GLY A 397 35.70 -10.85 -12.25
CA GLY A 397 36.26 -12.04 -11.62
C GLY A 397 35.17 -12.97 -11.07
N PRO A 398 35.54 -14.05 -10.38
CA PRO A 398 34.59 -15.00 -9.83
C PRO A 398 33.84 -14.40 -8.64
N ARG A 399 32.51 -14.55 -8.64
CA ARG A 399 31.63 -14.17 -7.53
C ARG A 399 30.40 -15.09 -7.49
N HIS A 400 30.17 -15.78 -6.37
CA HIS A 400 29.02 -16.65 -6.13
C HIS A 400 28.71 -17.60 -7.30
N GLY A 401 29.75 -18.31 -7.80
CA GLY A 401 29.63 -19.25 -8.90
C GLY A 401 29.49 -18.63 -10.30
N ARG A 402 29.49 -17.31 -10.43
CA ARG A 402 29.48 -16.58 -11.71
C ARG A 402 30.83 -15.95 -11.99
N MET A 403 31.19 -15.88 -13.29
CA MET A 403 32.35 -15.12 -13.76
C MET A 403 31.84 -13.76 -14.24
N LEU A 404 32.10 -12.72 -13.45
CA LEU A 404 31.76 -11.34 -13.82
C LEU A 404 32.77 -10.79 -14.82
N ARG A 405 32.31 -10.08 -15.86
CA ARG A 405 33.18 -9.39 -16.81
C ARG A 405 33.75 -8.08 -16.26
N ASN A 406 34.73 -7.53 -16.92
CA ASN A 406 35.15 -6.18 -16.67
C ASN A 406 34.09 -5.17 -17.11
N ARG A 407 33.69 -4.30 -16.17
CA ARG A 407 32.66 -3.24 -16.33
C ARG A 407 33.21 -1.87 -15.96
N GLU A 408 34.55 -1.72 -15.89
CA GLU A 408 35.18 -0.42 -15.63
C GLU A 408 34.73 0.59 -16.67
N GLY A 409 34.37 1.78 -16.21
CA GLY A 409 33.89 2.86 -17.05
C GLY A 409 32.46 2.73 -17.57
N GLU A 410 31.69 1.75 -17.11
CA GLU A 410 30.26 1.57 -17.48
C GLU A 410 29.34 1.77 -16.29
N ILE A 411 28.15 2.34 -16.52
CA ILE A 411 27.05 2.40 -15.55
C ILE A 411 25.79 1.85 -16.20
N LEU A 412 25.11 0.91 -15.51
CA LEU A 412 23.83 0.38 -15.94
C LEU A 412 22.69 1.27 -15.42
N PHE A 413 21.88 1.79 -16.33
CA PHE A 413 20.64 2.52 -16.03
C PHE A 413 19.44 1.62 -16.28
N VAL A 414 18.51 1.55 -15.31
CA VAL A 414 17.25 0.80 -15.42
C VAL A 414 16.11 1.69 -14.97
N ASP A 415 15.01 1.72 -15.73
CA ASP A 415 13.82 2.51 -15.44
C ASP A 415 12.60 1.61 -15.26
N LEU A 416 12.15 1.46 -14.03
CA LEU A 416 11.00 0.64 -13.67
C LEU A 416 9.75 1.47 -13.38
N ARG A 417 9.72 2.78 -13.70
CA ARG A 417 8.61 3.67 -13.35
C ARG A 417 7.27 3.25 -13.93
N THR A 418 7.29 2.50 -15.02
CA THR A 418 6.09 1.96 -15.68
C THR A 418 5.59 0.64 -15.07
N TRP A 419 6.35 0.01 -14.16
CA TRP A 419 6.01 -1.27 -13.53
C TRP A 419 5.10 -1.07 -12.30
N ASN A 420 3.91 -0.57 -12.52
CA ASN A 420 2.95 -0.18 -11.49
C ASN A 420 1.65 -0.99 -11.50
N GLU A 421 1.64 -2.14 -12.18
CA GLU A 421 0.48 -3.01 -12.33
C GLU A 421 0.10 -3.78 -11.07
N ASN A 422 1.07 -4.09 -10.18
CA ASN A 422 0.82 -4.83 -8.94
C ASN A 422 0.40 -3.89 -7.80
N VAL A 423 -0.84 -3.42 -7.87
CA VAL A 423 -1.40 -2.52 -6.85
C VAL A 423 -2.04 -3.33 -5.72
N TYR A 424 -1.75 -2.96 -4.47
CA TYR A 424 -2.39 -3.49 -3.27
C TYR A 424 -2.86 -2.34 -2.36
N GLU A 425 -3.78 -2.61 -1.44
CA GLU A 425 -4.32 -1.61 -0.52
C GLU A 425 -4.70 -0.28 -1.20
N LYS A 426 -5.45 -0.35 -2.30
CA LYS A 426 -6.02 0.75 -3.10
C LYS A 426 -5.03 1.54 -3.95
N LYS A 427 -3.77 1.76 -3.55
CA LYS A 427 -2.85 2.63 -4.29
C LYS A 427 -1.38 2.22 -4.24
N PHE A 428 -0.99 1.37 -3.30
CA PHE A 428 0.41 1.01 -3.14
C PHE A 428 0.86 -0.03 -4.14
N VAL A 429 2.05 0.12 -4.65
CA VAL A 429 2.68 -0.76 -5.64
C VAL A 429 3.74 -1.62 -4.97
N LYS A 430 3.82 -2.89 -5.35
CA LYS A 430 4.92 -3.79 -4.98
C LYS A 430 5.47 -4.47 -6.21
N LEU A 431 6.75 -4.82 -6.21
CA LEU A 431 7.32 -5.69 -7.22
C LEU A 431 6.90 -7.14 -6.96
N SER A 432 6.56 -7.88 -8.03
CA SER A 432 6.36 -9.31 -7.95
C SER A 432 7.70 -10.06 -7.98
N GLU A 433 7.68 -11.34 -7.60
CA GLU A 433 8.87 -12.21 -7.69
C GLU A 433 9.41 -12.28 -9.13
N GLU A 434 8.52 -12.36 -10.15
CA GLU A 434 8.91 -12.34 -11.55
C GLU A 434 9.55 -11.02 -11.97
N GLN A 435 9.03 -9.89 -11.45
CA GLN A 435 9.62 -8.59 -11.72
C GLN A 435 11.01 -8.45 -11.08
N ILE A 436 11.18 -8.90 -9.83
CA ILE A 436 12.48 -8.95 -9.15
C ILE A 436 13.45 -9.84 -9.93
N ALA A 437 13.03 -11.05 -10.32
CA ALA A 437 13.83 -11.95 -11.11
C ALA A 437 14.25 -11.34 -12.47
N LYS A 438 13.35 -10.57 -13.12
CA LYS A 438 13.65 -9.88 -14.37
C LYS A 438 14.72 -8.79 -14.18
N VAL A 439 14.63 -7.99 -13.09
CA VAL A 439 15.66 -6.98 -12.78
C VAL A 439 17.00 -7.65 -12.50
N CYS A 440 17.02 -8.72 -11.70
CA CYS A 440 18.22 -9.51 -11.44
C CYS A 440 18.82 -10.05 -12.74
N LYS A 441 17.98 -10.58 -13.64
CA LYS A 441 18.42 -11.05 -14.94
C LYS A 441 19.05 -9.93 -15.78
N ILE A 442 18.46 -8.75 -15.83
CA ILE A 442 19.03 -7.59 -16.53
C ILE A 442 20.41 -7.27 -15.94
N TYR A 443 20.52 -7.16 -14.62
CA TYR A 443 21.77 -6.81 -13.95
C TYR A 443 22.85 -7.87 -14.17
N PHE A 444 22.56 -9.17 -13.93
CA PHE A 444 23.55 -10.23 -14.06
C PHE A 444 23.89 -10.58 -15.51
N ASP A 445 22.95 -10.46 -16.45
CA ASP A 445 23.25 -10.61 -17.87
C ASP A 445 24.23 -9.52 -18.33
N TRP A 446 24.04 -8.27 -17.93
CA TRP A 446 25.00 -7.20 -18.16
C TRP A 446 26.36 -7.46 -17.48
N ALA A 447 26.33 -7.92 -16.24
CA ALA A 447 27.53 -8.16 -15.45
C ALA A 447 28.37 -9.36 -15.93
N THR A 448 27.80 -10.32 -16.68
CA THR A 448 28.46 -11.55 -17.13
C THR A 448 28.67 -11.63 -18.64
N LYS A 449 27.78 -11.07 -19.44
CA LYS A 449 27.79 -11.19 -20.91
C LYS A 449 28.36 -9.94 -21.55
N LYS A 450 29.30 -10.08 -22.47
CA LYS A 450 29.80 -8.98 -23.27
C LYS A 450 28.88 -8.73 -24.47
N ALA A 451 28.31 -7.54 -24.57
CA ALA A 451 27.54 -7.09 -25.72
C ALA A 451 28.15 -5.81 -26.26
N LYS A 452 28.02 -5.55 -27.57
CA LYS A 452 28.48 -4.27 -28.19
C LYS A 452 27.65 -3.09 -27.64
N THR A 453 26.36 -3.32 -27.46
CA THR A 453 25.40 -2.40 -26.80
C THR A 453 24.53 -3.24 -25.90
N TYR A 454 24.37 -2.86 -24.66
CA TYR A 454 23.46 -3.51 -23.72
C TYR A 454 22.32 -2.55 -23.42
N ALA A 455 21.21 -2.72 -24.12
CA ALA A 455 20.08 -1.81 -24.09
C ALA A 455 18.77 -2.54 -24.42
N GLU A 456 17.69 -2.09 -23.81
CA GLU A 456 16.31 -2.35 -24.21
C GLU A 456 15.57 -1.01 -24.10
N PRO A 457 14.98 -0.50 -25.20
CA PRO A 457 14.27 0.76 -25.19
C PRO A 457 13.21 0.82 -24.09
N GLU A 458 13.02 1.99 -23.49
CA GLU A 458 12.11 2.27 -22.38
C GLU A 458 12.37 1.48 -21.09
N LEU A 459 13.44 0.64 -21.01
CA LEU A 459 13.70 -0.20 -19.84
C LEU A 459 15.12 -0.05 -19.30
N TYR A 460 16.16 -0.31 -20.11
CA TYR A 460 17.54 -0.22 -19.61
C TYR A 460 18.56 0.17 -20.70
N TYR A 461 19.68 0.74 -20.22
CA TYR A 461 20.83 1.07 -21.04
C TYR A 461 22.12 1.05 -20.22
N ALA A 462 23.19 0.45 -20.74
CA ALA A 462 24.52 0.52 -20.15
C ALA A 462 25.34 1.62 -20.84
N ALA A 463 25.54 2.75 -20.15
CA ALA A 463 26.25 3.89 -20.66
C ALA A 463 27.75 3.82 -20.31
N HIS A 464 28.63 4.22 -21.26
CA HIS A 464 30.03 4.40 -20.98
C HIS A 464 30.30 5.79 -20.36
N ILE A 465 31.33 5.88 -19.51
CA ILE A 465 31.70 7.10 -18.78
C ILE A 465 31.87 8.31 -19.70
N ASP A 466 32.37 8.12 -20.93
CA ASP A 466 32.55 9.23 -21.90
C ASP A 466 31.20 9.82 -22.35
N GLU A 467 30.17 9.01 -22.44
CA GLU A 467 28.82 9.49 -22.71
C GLU A 467 28.28 10.26 -21.51
N ILE A 468 28.50 9.72 -20.29
CA ILE A 468 28.05 10.34 -19.05
C ILE A 468 28.71 11.71 -18.84
N LYS A 469 30.01 11.84 -19.15
CA LYS A 469 30.73 13.12 -19.15
C LYS A 469 30.09 14.12 -20.10
N LYS A 470 29.78 13.71 -21.34
CA LYS A 470 29.13 14.57 -22.35
C LYS A 470 27.76 15.08 -21.89
N LYS A 471 27.09 14.32 -21.06
CA LYS A 471 25.76 14.66 -20.47
C LYS A 471 25.88 15.34 -19.10
N GLY A 472 27.05 15.93 -18.77
CA GLY A 472 27.26 16.72 -17.56
C GLY A 472 27.27 15.92 -16.26
N PHE A 473 27.66 14.64 -16.32
CA PHE A 473 27.66 13.71 -15.17
C PHE A 473 26.27 13.50 -14.52
N SER A 474 25.20 13.71 -15.29
CA SER A 474 23.86 13.37 -14.85
C SER A 474 23.71 11.85 -14.74
N LEU A 475 23.01 11.37 -13.69
CA LEU A 475 22.68 9.96 -13.49
C LEU A 475 21.18 9.67 -13.75
N VAL A 476 20.47 10.58 -14.38
CA VAL A 476 19.05 10.43 -14.71
C VAL A 476 18.87 9.44 -15.86
N PRO A 477 18.25 8.27 -15.68
CA PRO A 477 18.16 7.21 -16.69
C PRO A 477 17.52 7.64 -18.00
N SER A 478 16.52 8.51 -17.99
CA SER A 478 15.84 8.99 -19.20
C SER A 478 16.72 9.82 -20.13
N ARG A 479 17.94 10.19 -19.71
CA ARG A 479 18.94 10.81 -20.59
C ARG A 479 19.72 9.79 -21.43
N TYR A 480 19.63 8.50 -21.10
CA TYR A 480 20.40 7.41 -21.70
C TYR A 480 19.51 6.37 -22.38
N ILE A 481 18.40 6.01 -21.73
CA ILE A 481 17.45 5.02 -22.23
C ILE A 481 16.67 5.61 -23.39
N GLU A 482 16.65 4.89 -24.51
CA GLU A 482 15.92 5.28 -25.70
C GLU A 482 14.42 5.22 -25.50
N PHE A 483 13.70 6.26 -25.93
CA PHE A 483 12.25 6.28 -26.00
C PHE A 483 11.82 5.80 -27.39
N VAL A 484 10.86 4.87 -27.45
CA VAL A 484 10.30 4.39 -28.71
C VAL A 484 8.90 4.93 -28.87
N GLU A 485 8.72 5.70 -29.90
CA GLU A 485 7.39 6.17 -30.27
C GLU A 485 6.56 5.00 -30.80
N ARG A 486 5.48 4.70 -30.09
CA ARG A 486 4.54 3.63 -30.49
C ARG A 486 3.74 4.11 -31.68
N GLN A 487 3.80 3.36 -32.80
CA GLN A 487 2.93 3.61 -33.92
C GLN A 487 1.47 3.34 -33.48
N ASN A 488 0.62 4.34 -33.65
CA ASN A 488 -0.82 4.16 -33.50
C ASN A 488 -1.35 3.50 -34.78
N ASP A 489 -1.79 2.24 -34.69
CA ASP A 489 -2.51 1.52 -35.75
C ASP A 489 -3.97 2.03 -35.92
N VAL A 490 -4.21 3.29 -35.59
CA VAL A 490 -5.54 3.90 -35.73
C VAL A 490 -5.78 4.17 -37.21
N LYS A 491 -6.81 3.54 -37.76
CA LYS A 491 -7.31 3.84 -39.10
C LYS A 491 -8.00 5.20 -39.07
N TRP A 492 -7.19 6.23 -39.26
CA TRP A 492 -7.63 7.62 -39.10
C TRP A 492 -8.76 8.01 -40.05
N ASP A 493 -8.81 7.44 -41.25
CA ASP A 493 -9.87 7.69 -42.23
C ASP A 493 -11.25 7.25 -41.69
N GLU A 494 -11.34 6.06 -41.10
CA GLU A 494 -12.56 5.54 -40.47
C GLU A 494 -12.96 6.42 -39.27
N LYS A 495 -11.97 6.84 -38.43
CA LYS A 495 -12.22 7.67 -37.27
C LYS A 495 -12.64 9.11 -37.59
N ILE A 496 -12.13 9.70 -38.67
CA ILE A 496 -12.58 11.01 -39.17
C ILE A 496 -14.03 10.93 -39.61
N LEU A 497 -14.43 9.85 -40.30
CA LEU A 497 -15.81 9.66 -40.70
C LEU A 497 -16.74 9.48 -39.49
N GLU A 498 -16.33 8.69 -38.48
CA GLU A 498 -17.09 8.57 -37.23
C GLU A 498 -17.26 9.92 -36.54
N LEU A 499 -16.19 10.74 -36.46
CA LEU A 499 -16.20 12.07 -35.87
C LEU A 499 -17.13 13.02 -36.63
N SER A 500 -17.09 13.03 -37.97
CA SER A 500 -18.01 13.82 -38.81
C SER A 500 -19.47 13.46 -38.55
N ASN A 501 -19.77 12.16 -38.48
CA ASN A 501 -21.11 11.67 -38.16
C ASN A 501 -21.61 12.11 -36.76
N CYS A 502 -20.69 12.27 -35.80
CA CYS A 502 -21.05 12.81 -34.49
C CYS A 502 -21.46 14.28 -34.56
N TYR A 503 -20.76 15.11 -35.34
CA TYR A 503 -21.12 16.51 -35.51
C TYR A 503 -22.47 16.66 -36.20
N ASP A 504 -22.76 15.88 -37.24
CA ASP A 504 -24.06 15.87 -37.90
C ASP A 504 -25.21 15.52 -36.95
N LYS A 505 -25.00 14.57 -36.04
CA LYS A 505 -25.98 14.21 -35.01
C LYS A 505 -26.15 15.32 -33.96
N ILE A 506 -25.09 16.04 -33.57
CA ILE A 506 -25.16 17.18 -32.66
C ILE A 506 -26.03 18.28 -33.31
N ASP A 507 -25.80 18.60 -34.57
CA ASP A 507 -26.58 19.60 -35.32
C ASP A 507 -28.07 19.21 -35.38
N GLY A 508 -28.36 17.93 -35.61
CA GLY A 508 -29.72 17.40 -35.56
C GLY A 508 -30.38 17.56 -34.18
N ALA A 509 -29.66 17.20 -33.09
CA ALA A 509 -30.19 17.34 -31.74
C ALA A 509 -30.40 18.81 -31.34
N ILE A 510 -29.51 19.72 -31.76
CA ILE A 510 -29.68 21.18 -31.58
C ILE A 510 -30.92 21.70 -32.31
N PHE A 511 -31.14 21.26 -33.55
CA PHE A 511 -32.32 21.66 -34.34
C PHE A 511 -33.62 21.23 -33.66
N GLU A 512 -33.75 19.97 -33.22
CA GLU A 512 -34.95 19.48 -32.52
C GLU A 512 -35.15 20.13 -31.18
N SER A 513 -34.07 20.44 -30.45
CA SER A 513 -34.12 21.20 -29.19
C SER A 513 -34.67 22.62 -29.41
N ASN A 514 -34.19 23.34 -30.42
CA ASN A 514 -34.66 24.67 -30.78
C ASN A 514 -36.15 24.68 -31.16
N LYS A 515 -36.62 23.69 -31.93
CA LYS A 515 -38.02 23.51 -32.24
C LYS A 515 -38.89 23.32 -30.99
N SER A 516 -38.43 22.48 -30.07
CA SER A 516 -39.12 22.24 -28.79
C SER A 516 -39.16 23.50 -27.90
N ILE A 517 -38.07 24.27 -27.85
CA ILE A 517 -38.00 25.56 -27.13
C ILE A 517 -39.02 26.55 -27.70
N GLN A 518 -39.16 26.65 -29.03
CA GLN A 518 -40.15 27.52 -29.66
C GLN A 518 -41.59 27.12 -29.31
N ILE A 519 -41.88 25.83 -29.20
CA ILE A 519 -43.17 25.32 -28.76
C ILE A 519 -43.46 25.77 -27.33
N VAL A 520 -42.49 25.55 -26.41
CA VAL A 520 -42.65 25.97 -24.99
C VAL A 520 -42.80 27.49 -24.89
N ALA A 521 -42.00 28.28 -25.63
CA ALA A 521 -42.09 29.74 -25.58
C ALA A 521 -43.49 30.23 -26.02
N LYS A 522 -44.03 29.68 -27.12
CA LYS A 522 -45.41 30.04 -27.56
C LYS A 522 -46.48 29.63 -26.56
N LEU A 523 -46.32 28.46 -25.91
CA LEU A 523 -47.27 27.99 -24.91
C LEU A 523 -47.19 28.85 -23.63
N VAL A 524 -45.99 29.25 -23.18
CA VAL A 524 -45.78 30.14 -22.04
C VAL A 524 -46.36 31.54 -22.32
N GLU A 525 -46.13 32.12 -23.50
CA GLU A 525 -46.70 33.40 -23.92
C GLU A 525 -48.25 33.39 -23.94
N SER A 526 -48.86 32.26 -24.35
CA SER A 526 -50.30 32.07 -24.34
C SER A 526 -50.89 31.82 -22.94
N THR A 527 -50.06 31.49 -21.94
CA THR A 527 -50.44 30.98 -20.61
C THR A 527 -50.03 31.91 -19.46
N ILE A 528 -49.71 33.21 -19.69
CA ILE A 528 -49.33 34.19 -18.63
C ILE A 528 -50.40 34.36 -17.52
N ALA A 529 -51.51 33.66 -17.60
CA ALA A 529 -52.56 33.59 -16.57
C ALA A 529 -52.64 32.21 -15.87
N VAL A 530 -51.57 31.39 -15.83
CA VAL A 530 -51.66 30.08 -15.20
C VAL A 530 -51.54 30.24 -13.68
N SER A 531 -52.64 29.98 -12.98
CA SER A 531 -52.65 29.65 -11.57
C SER A 531 -51.61 28.59 -11.28
N LYS A 532 -50.83 28.71 -10.17
CA LYS A 532 -49.90 27.68 -9.67
C LYS A 532 -50.68 26.37 -9.44
N LYS A 533 -50.88 25.57 -10.48
CA LYS A 533 -51.46 24.24 -10.33
C LYS A 533 -50.37 23.33 -9.80
N THR A 534 -50.62 22.70 -8.65
CA THR A 534 -49.80 21.61 -8.13
C THR A 534 -50.54 20.28 -8.34
N TYR A 535 -49.76 19.22 -8.42
CA TYR A 535 -50.25 17.86 -8.52
C TYR A 535 -49.60 16.98 -7.51
N ARG A 536 -50.41 16.29 -6.69
CA ARG A 536 -49.91 15.35 -5.68
C ARG A 536 -49.51 14.07 -6.37
N ILE A 537 -48.23 13.66 -6.27
CA ILE A 537 -47.70 12.50 -7.01
C ILE A 537 -48.38 11.18 -6.63
N GLY A 538 -48.84 11.04 -5.40
CA GLY A 538 -49.55 9.86 -4.94
C GLY A 538 -50.84 9.53 -5.71
N ASN A 539 -51.43 10.50 -6.42
CA ASN A 539 -52.60 10.26 -7.25
C ASN A 539 -52.27 9.35 -8.45
N ALA A 540 -51.11 9.58 -9.08
CA ALA A 540 -50.67 8.82 -10.25
C ALA A 540 -49.88 7.56 -9.92
N VAL A 541 -49.30 7.42 -8.69
CA VAL A 541 -48.41 6.31 -8.35
C VAL A 541 -49.18 5.01 -8.16
N ARG A 542 -48.72 3.95 -8.78
CA ARG A 542 -49.20 2.57 -8.59
C ARG A 542 -48.02 1.67 -8.20
N ILE A 543 -48.09 0.98 -7.06
CA ILE A 543 -47.06 0.05 -6.61
C ILE A 543 -46.86 -1.05 -7.65
N TYR A 544 -45.62 -1.27 -8.00
CA TYR A 544 -45.21 -2.34 -8.91
C TYR A 544 -44.26 -3.26 -8.14
N ASP A 545 -44.76 -4.44 -7.67
CA ASP A 545 -44.02 -5.34 -6.79
C ASP A 545 -43.90 -6.75 -7.38
N LYS A 546 -43.38 -6.87 -8.61
CA LYS A 546 -43.09 -8.15 -9.24
C LYS A 546 -41.73 -8.65 -8.84
N THR A 547 -41.70 -9.86 -8.25
CA THR A 547 -40.46 -10.52 -7.82
C THR A 547 -39.99 -11.53 -8.86
N ASN A 548 -38.69 -11.85 -8.83
CA ASN A 548 -38.02 -12.83 -9.70
C ASN A 548 -38.29 -14.27 -9.24
N ILE A 549 -39.54 -14.66 -9.08
CA ILE A 549 -39.93 -15.99 -8.56
C ILE A 549 -39.33 -17.12 -9.42
N GLU A 550 -39.22 -16.91 -10.72
CA GLU A 550 -38.67 -17.88 -11.69
C GLU A 550 -37.13 -18.02 -11.60
N GLY A 551 -36.47 -17.22 -10.78
CA GLY A 551 -35.01 -17.29 -10.60
C GLY A 551 -34.20 -16.93 -11.85
N LYS A 552 -34.72 -16.07 -12.73
CA LYS A 552 -34.04 -15.60 -13.94
C LYS A 552 -32.67 -14.95 -13.59
N LYS A 553 -31.64 -15.32 -14.29
CA LYS A 553 -30.30 -14.70 -14.17
C LYS A 553 -30.27 -13.38 -14.96
N LEU A 554 -30.64 -12.32 -14.29
CA LEU A 554 -30.65 -10.95 -14.85
C LEU A 554 -29.62 -10.09 -14.11
N LYS A 555 -29.23 -8.97 -14.74
CA LYS A 555 -28.35 -7.99 -14.11
C LYS A 555 -28.99 -7.40 -12.86
N VAL A 556 -28.24 -7.33 -11.78
CA VAL A 556 -28.68 -6.70 -10.53
C VAL A 556 -28.17 -5.27 -10.48
N LEU A 557 -29.10 -4.34 -10.21
CA LEU A 557 -28.86 -2.91 -10.22
C LEU A 557 -29.09 -2.30 -8.84
N GLY A 558 -28.49 -1.15 -8.59
CA GLY A 558 -28.77 -0.24 -7.49
C GLY A 558 -29.04 1.17 -8.03
N LEU A 559 -29.22 2.15 -7.14
CA LEU A 559 -29.38 3.56 -7.48
C LEU A 559 -28.19 4.38 -6.99
N ASN A 560 -27.66 5.25 -7.85
CA ASN A 560 -26.67 6.25 -7.48
C ASN A 560 -27.32 7.57 -6.98
N ARG A 561 -26.47 8.54 -6.60
CA ARG A 561 -26.95 9.89 -6.20
C ARG A 561 -27.39 10.74 -7.37
N ASP A 562 -26.92 10.41 -8.58
CA ASP A 562 -27.27 11.12 -9.83
C ASP A 562 -28.63 10.65 -10.36
N LYS A 563 -29.35 9.82 -9.57
CA LYS A 563 -30.69 9.30 -9.87
C LYS A 563 -30.72 8.41 -11.12
N GLU A 564 -29.71 7.53 -11.20
CA GLU A 564 -29.55 6.58 -12.28
C GLU A 564 -29.40 5.16 -11.75
N PHE A 565 -29.79 4.19 -12.57
CA PHE A 565 -29.49 2.79 -12.31
C PHE A 565 -28.01 2.49 -12.58
N MET A 566 -27.34 1.85 -11.63
CA MET A 566 -25.95 1.44 -11.75
C MET A 566 -25.80 -0.05 -11.40
N PRO A 567 -24.75 -0.75 -11.86
CA PRO A 567 -24.46 -2.10 -11.40
C PRO A 567 -24.33 -2.14 -9.87
N THR A 568 -24.88 -3.20 -9.26
CA THR A 568 -24.75 -3.34 -7.80
C THR A 568 -23.29 -3.48 -7.38
N VAL A 569 -22.93 -2.85 -6.25
CA VAL A 569 -21.60 -3.01 -5.60
C VAL A 569 -21.58 -4.16 -4.59
N ALA A 570 -22.71 -4.82 -4.37
CA ALA A 570 -22.81 -5.95 -3.45
C ALA A 570 -22.20 -7.22 -4.07
N ASN A 571 -21.50 -8.00 -3.24
CA ASN A 571 -21.06 -9.34 -3.66
C ASN A 571 -22.29 -10.24 -3.83
N MET A 572 -22.54 -10.69 -5.06
CA MET A 572 -23.72 -11.47 -5.44
C MET A 572 -23.53 -12.99 -5.34
N ASP A 573 -22.32 -13.49 -5.08
CA ASP A 573 -21.98 -14.93 -5.15
C ASP A 573 -22.78 -15.81 -4.17
N ALA A 574 -23.28 -15.24 -3.07
CA ALA A 574 -24.03 -15.93 -2.05
C ALA A 574 -25.49 -15.47 -1.92
N ILE A 575 -25.97 -14.60 -2.82
CA ILE A 575 -27.29 -13.98 -2.69
C ILE A 575 -28.32 -14.71 -3.56
N ASN A 576 -29.41 -15.16 -2.92
CA ASN A 576 -30.56 -15.69 -3.63
C ASN A 576 -31.39 -14.53 -4.23
N THR A 577 -31.37 -14.39 -5.55
CA THR A 577 -32.06 -13.32 -6.30
C THR A 577 -33.55 -13.57 -6.51
N ASN A 578 -34.13 -14.70 -6.07
CA ASN A 578 -35.55 -14.99 -6.24
C ASN A 578 -36.48 -14.00 -5.52
N LYS A 579 -35.96 -13.32 -4.50
CA LYS A 579 -36.68 -12.26 -3.76
C LYS A 579 -36.47 -10.86 -4.34
N TYR A 580 -35.61 -10.72 -5.34
CA TYR A 580 -35.35 -9.43 -5.97
C TYR A 580 -36.52 -9.01 -6.85
N LYS A 581 -36.72 -7.71 -6.97
CA LYS A 581 -37.81 -7.16 -7.76
C LYS A 581 -37.37 -7.00 -9.22
N LEU A 582 -38.28 -7.29 -10.14
CA LEU A 582 -38.08 -7.06 -11.57
C LEU A 582 -38.35 -5.60 -11.90
N VAL A 583 -37.48 -4.99 -12.69
CA VAL A 583 -37.70 -3.68 -13.29
C VAL A 583 -37.63 -3.80 -14.81
N HIS A 584 -38.54 -3.11 -15.48
CA HIS A 584 -38.63 -2.98 -16.92
C HIS A 584 -38.89 -1.51 -17.27
N LYS A 585 -38.86 -1.16 -18.54
CA LYS A 585 -39.12 0.19 -19.05
C LYS A 585 -40.41 0.79 -18.46
N GLY A 586 -40.32 1.99 -17.91
CA GLY A 586 -41.42 2.70 -17.27
C GLY A 586 -41.54 2.44 -15.74
N VAL A 587 -40.77 1.53 -15.17
CA VAL A 587 -40.77 1.27 -13.72
C VAL A 587 -39.83 2.23 -13.02
N PHE A 588 -40.31 2.90 -11.98
CA PHE A 588 -39.47 3.66 -11.04
C PHE A 588 -38.97 2.77 -9.92
N ALA A 589 -37.78 3.06 -9.45
CA ALA A 589 -37.24 2.55 -8.19
C ALA A 589 -36.94 3.74 -7.25
N PHE A 590 -37.38 3.61 -5.99
CA PHE A 590 -37.21 4.64 -4.97
C PHE A 590 -36.60 4.05 -3.72
N SER A 591 -35.71 4.81 -3.06
CA SER A 591 -35.21 4.53 -1.73
C SER A 591 -35.29 5.78 -0.86
N GLY A 592 -36.13 5.74 0.18
CA GLY A 592 -36.18 6.79 1.19
C GLY A 592 -35.04 6.72 2.22
N MET A 593 -34.20 5.69 2.17
CA MET A 593 -33.11 5.50 3.14
C MET A 593 -32.05 6.59 3.00
N GLN A 594 -31.69 7.19 4.14
CA GLN A 594 -30.61 8.19 4.23
C GLN A 594 -30.84 9.48 3.41
N THR A 595 -32.07 9.75 3.00
CA THR A 595 -32.42 10.94 2.20
C THR A 595 -31.99 12.24 2.89
N GLY A 596 -32.27 12.37 4.19
CA GLY A 596 -31.87 13.56 4.96
C GLY A 596 -30.37 13.67 5.18
N ARG A 597 -29.67 12.55 5.40
CA ARG A 597 -28.21 12.52 5.58
C ARG A 597 -27.47 12.88 4.29
N ASP A 598 -27.93 12.34 3.17
CA ASP A 598 -27.26 12.51 1.89
C ASP A 598 -27.78 13.75 1.11
N VAL A 599 -28.83 14.40 1.63
CA VAL A 599 -29.58 15.48 0.98
C VAL A 599 -29.91 15.12 -0.47
N CYS A 600 -30.46 13.92 -0.67
CA CYS A 600 -30.72 13.38 -1.99
C CYS A 600 -31.87 12.37 -1.93
N ILE A 601 -32.92 12.58 -2.70
CA ILE A 601 -33.97 11.58 -2.97
C ILE A 601 -33.40 10.59 -4.01
N ARG A 602 -33.19 9.33 -3.59
CA ARG A 602 -32.74 8.28 -4.50
C ARG A 602 -33.91 7.69 -5.24
N ILE A 603 -34.11 8.15 -6.45
CA ILE A 603 -35.16 7.71 -7.36
C ILE A 603 -34.62 7.63 -8.78
N ALA A 604 -35.02 6.64 -9.56
CA ALA A 604 -34.69 6.55 -10.99
C ALA A 604 -35.83 5.87 -11.77
N LEU A 605 -36.00 6.28 -13.02
CA LEU A 605 -36.88 5.67 -13.99
C LEU A 605 -36.07 4.70 -14.85
N TYR A 606 -36.54 3.46 -14.96
CA TYR A 606 -35.89 2.46 -15.82
C TYR A 606 -36.29 2.64 -17.26
N ASP A 607 -35.37 2.87 -18.16
CA ASP A 607 -35.56 3.26 -19.56
C ASP A 607 -35.12 2.19 -20.58
N LYS A 608 -34.56 1.05 -20.10
CA LYS A 608 -34.05 0.00 -21.00
C LYS A 608 -35.13 -1.02 -21.34
N ASP A 609 -35.05 -1.57 -22.56
CA ASP A 609 -36.01 -2.59 -23.04
C ASP A 609 -35.74 -3.96 -22.37
N GLU A 610 -34.48 -4.28 -21.98
CA GLU A 610 -34.14 -5.52 -21.29
C GLU A 610 -34.44 -5.41 -19.79
N PRO A 611 -35.17 -6.39 -19.20
CA PRO A 611 -35.47 -6.37 -17.78
C PRO A 611 -34.22 -6.57 -16.90
N SER A 612 -34.23 -6.02 -15.71
CA SER A 612 -33.17 -6.15 -14.72
C SER A 612 -33.75 -6.41 -13.33
N LEU A 613 -32.89 -6.67 -12.34
CA LEU A 613 -33.27 -6.92 -10.96
C LEU A 613 -32.83 -5.77 -10.06
N ILE A 614 -33.63 -5.48 -9.05
CA ILE A 614 -33.25 -4.55 -7.99
C ILE A 614 -33.56 -5.17 -6.60
N SER A 615 -32.79 -4.78 -5.58
CA SER A 615 -32.94 -5.29 -4.23
C SER A 615 -34.37 -5.07 -3.69
N PRO A 616 -34.92 -6.00 -2.89
CA PRO A 616 -36.21 -5.83 -2.20
C PRO A 616 -36.31 -4.57 -1.32
N ALA A 617 -35.17 -4.00 -0.93
CA ALA A 617 -35.11 -2.79 -0.12
C ALA A 617 -35.60 -1.52 -0.84
N TYR A 618 -35.70 -1.56 -2.18
CA TYR A 618 -36.25 -0.46 -2.97
C TYR A 618 -37.77 -0.60 -3.11
N THR A 619 -38.47 0.52 -3.04
CA THR A 619 -39.89 0.59 -3.45
C THR A 619 -39.94 0.78 -4.96
N THR A 620 -40.67 -0.08 -5.66
CA THR A 620 -40.86 0.01 -7.10
C THR A 620 -42.29 0.38 -7.43
N PHE A 621 -42.49 1.27 -8.41
CA PHE A 621 -43.82 1.75 -8.81
C PHE A 621 -43.85 2.16 -10.29
N THR A 622 -45.05 2.26 -10.84
CA THR A 622 -45.34 2.85 -12.14
C THR A 622 -46.30 4.02 -11.96
N LEU A 623 -46.48 4.81 -13.00
CA LEU A 623 -47.59 5.78 -13.05
C LEU A 623 -48.84 5.14 -13.70
N ASP A 624 -50.02 5.57 -13.29
CA ASP A 624 -51.29 5.18 -13.90
C ASP A 624 -51.41 5.87 -15.27
N GLU A 625 -51.65 5.10 -16.31
CA GLU A 625 -51.75 5.60 -17.70
C GLU A 625 -52.94 6.55 -17.90
N ASN A 626 -53.94 6.51 -17.01
CA ASN A 626 -55.11 7.41 -17.08
C ASN A 626 -54.86 8.78 -16.43
N GLU A 627 -53.75 8.94 -15.73
CA GLU A 627 -53.38 10.20 -15.08
C GLU A 627 -52.52 11.09 -16.01
N PRO A 628 -52.72 12.40 -16.02
CA PRO A 628 -52.07 13.30 -16.97
C PRO A 628 -50.63 13.66 -16.56
N LEU A 629 -49.84 12.68 -16.14
CA LEU A 629 -48.46 12.86 -15.65
C LEU A 629 -47.51 11.91 -16.41
N LEU A 630 -46.60 12.46 -17.19
CA LEU A 630 -45.59 11.67 -17.91
C LEU A 630 -44.46 11.19 -16.98
N PRO A 631 -44.03 9.91 -17.07
CA PRO A 631 -42.94 9.36 -16.25
C PRO A 631 -41.65 10.16 -16.39
N GLU A 632 -41.27 10.53 -17.60
CA GLU A 632 -40.05 11.28 -17.83
C GLU A 632 -40.11 12.71 -17.29
N TYR A 633 -41.29 13.33 -17.31
CA TYR A 633 -41.52 14.64 -16.71
C TYR A 633 -41.36 14.57 -15.18
N LEU A 634 -41.96 13.58 -14.54
CA LEU A 634 -41.80 13.33 -13.11
C LEU A 634 -40.31 13.11 -12.75
N MET A 635 -39.59 12.31 -13.53
CA MET A 635 -38.17 12.05 -13.28
C MET A 635 -37.34 13.34 -13.40
N MET A 636 -37.68 14.19 -14.38
CA MET A 636 -37.00 15.46 -14.59
C MET A 636 -37.22 16.43 -13.42
N ILE A 637 -38.44 16.47 -12.86
CA ILE A 637 -38.71 17.25 -11.62
C ILE A 637 -37.82 16.76 -10.46
N PHE A 638 -37.72 15.46 -10.26
CA PHE A 638 -36.88 14.91 -9.22
C PHE A 638 -35.37 15.17 -9.41
N ARG A 639 -34.92 15.47 -10.62
CA ARG A 639 -33.54 15.89 -10.87
C ARG A 639 -33.24 17.32 -10.44
N ASN A 640 -34.27 18.11 -10.12
CA ASN A 640 -34.10 19.46 -9.58
C ASN A 640 -33.57 19.40 -8.14
N PRO A 641 -32.48 20.14 -7.77
CA PRO A 641 -31.95 20.19 -6.41
C PRO A 641 -32.97 20.62 -5.35
N GLU A 642 -33.97 21.43 -5.69
CA GLU A 642 -35.05 21.81 -4.77
C GLU A 642 -35.89 20.59 -4.31
N MET A 643 -36.04 19.59 -5.13
CA MET A 643 -36.72 18.35 -4.74
C MET A 643 -35.89 17.55 -3.72
N ASP A 644 -34.58 17.59 -3.85
CA ASP A 644 -33.69 16.98 -2.85
C ASP A 644 -33.75 17.71 -1.52
N ARG A 645 -33.82 19.06 -1.55
CA ARG A 645 -34.00 19.89 -0.37
C ARG A 645 -35.37 19.65 0.27
N LEU A 646 -36.43 19.48 -0.52
CA LEU A 646 -37.75 19.10 -0.05
C LEU A 646 -37.76 17.71 0.61
N GLY A 647 -37.11 16.73 -0.02
CA GLY A 647 -36.95 15.39 0.54
C GLY A 647 -36.19 15.40 1.87
N TRP A 648 -35.14 16.19 1.97
CA TRP A 648 -34.43 16.43 3.23
C TRP A 648 -35.35 17.01 4.32
N PHE A 649 -36.13 18.02 3.98
CA PHE A 649 -37.07 18.66 4.91
C PHE A 649 -38.17 17.69 5.37
N TYR A 650 -38.63 16.79 4.50
CA TYR A 650 -39.64 15.77 4.81
C TYR A 650 -39.08 14.52 5.48
N SER A 651 -37.76 14.37 5.58
CA SER A 651 -37.12 13.24 6.25
C SER A 651 -37.38 13.25 7.74
N ASP A 652 -37.36 12.07 8.36
CA ASP A 652 -37.42 11.95 9.79
C ASP A 652 -36.14 12.48 10.48
N SER A 653 -36.23 12.81 11.76
CA SER A 653 -35.10 13.30 12.55
C SER A 653 -34.23 12.16 13.11
N SER A 654 -34.39 10.92 12.64
CA SER A 654 -33.61 9.76 13.08
C SER A 654 -32.16 9.83 12.59
N VAL A 655 -31.28 9.05 13.21
CA VAL A 655 -29.87 8.91 12.77
C VAL A 655 -29.74 8.51 11.30
N ARG A 656 -30.74 7.85 10.74
CA ARG A 656 -30.77 7.43 9.32
C ARG A 656 -31.41 8.46 8.42
N SER A 657 -32.19 9.41 8.96
CA SER A 657 -32.89 10.47 8.23
C SER A 657 -33.61 9.96 6.97
N ASN A 658 -34.59 9.09 7.18
CA ASN A 658 -35.31 8.45 6.08
C ASN A 658 -36.50 9.28 5.63
N LEU A 659 -36.78 9.33 4.33
CA LEU A 659 -38.02 9.83 3.76
C LEU A 659 -39.03 8.69 3.69
N ASP A 660 -40.09 8.78 4.51
CA ASP A 660 -41.18 7.81 4.55
C ASP A 660 -41.95 7.77 3.21
N TRP A 661 -42.43 6.58 2.83
CA TRP A 661 -43.15 6.38 1.56
C TRP A 661 -44.44 7.21 1.49
N ASN A 662 -45.20 7.35 2.57
CA ASN A 662 -46.45 8.13 2.56
C ASN A 662 -46.12 9.62 2.38
N ARG A 663 -45.07 10.14 3.03
CA ARG A 663 -44.59 11.50 2.83
C ARG A 663 -44.06 11.73 1.43
N PHE A 664 -43.44 10.73 0.81
CA PHE A 664 -43.07 10.80 -0.61
C PHE A 664 -44.32 10.93 -1.50
N LEU A 665 -45.39 10.18 -1.22
CA LEU A 665 -46.65 10.26 -1.96
C LEU A 665 -47.37 11.61 -1.79
N ASP A 666 -47.14 12.32 -0.69
CA ASP A 666 -47.70 13.61 -0.36
C ASP A 666 -47.01 14.79 -1.06
N ILE A 667 -45.89 14.54 -1.74
CA ILE A 667 -45.16 15.59 -2.46
C ILE A 667 -46.05 16.16 -3.55
N GLU A 668 -46.18 17.46 -3.53
CA GLU A 668 -46.84 18.25 -4.60
C GLU A 668 -45.80 18.77 -5.58
N ILE A 669 -46.01 18.53 -6.85
CA ILE A 669 -45.14 18.95 -7.96
C ILE A 669 -45.82 19.99 -8.82
N PRO A 670 -45.05 20.86 -9.51
CA PRO A 670 -45.59 21.75 -10.53
C PRO A 670 -46.29 20.93 -11.62
N PHE A 671 -47.49 21.33 -12.00
CA PHE A 671 -48.29 20.63 -12.98
C PHE A 671 -48.61 21.52 -14.16
N VAL A 672 -48.35 21.02 -15.35
CA VAL A 672 -48.67 21.64 -16.66
C VAL A 672 -49.34 20.62 -17.56
N ASP A 673 -50.02 21.09 -18.61
CA ASP A 673 -50.70 20.20 -19.54
C ASP A 673 -49.72 19.26 -20.23
N THR A 674 -50.20 18.07 -20.64
CA THR A 674 -49.36 16.97 -21.16
C THR A 674 -48.52 17.39 -22.38
N ASP A 675 -49.04 18.26 -23.26
CA ASP A 675 -48.27 18.76 -24.40
C ASP A 675 -47.06 19.60 -23.98
N ILE A 676 -47.21 20.40 -22.90
CA ILE A 676 -46.13 21.17 -22.33
C ILE A 676 -45.12 20.24 -21.61
N GLN A 677 -45.61 19.24 -20.89
CA GLN A 677 -44.75 18.21 -20.25
C GLN A 677 -43.90 17.53 -21.34
N GLN A 678 -44.50 17.12 -22.46
CA GLN A 678 -43.80 16.45 -23.56
C GLN A 678 -42.77 17.36 -24.21
N ALA A 679 -43.07 18.64 -24.42
CA ALA A 679 -42.12 19.59 -24.99
C ALA A 679 -40.91 19.81 -24.06
N ILE A 680 -41.14 19.93 -22.74
CA ILE A 680 -40.08 20.05 -21.72
C ILE A 680 -39.21 18.77 -21.71
N VAL A 681 -39.83 17.60 -21.72
CA VAL A 681 -39.12 16.31 -21.79
C VAL A 681 -38.27 16.20 -23.06
N ASN A 682 -38.77 16.65 -24.21
CA ASN A 682 -38.03 16.64 -25.45
C ASN A 682 -36.79 17.53 -25.39
N ILE A 683 -36.89 18.76 -24.85
CA ILE A 683 -35.74 19.65 -24.64
C ILE A 683 -34.67 18.94 -23.79
N TYR A 684 -35.10 18.32 -22.71
CA TYR A 684 -34.18 17.62 -21.81
C TYR A 684 -33.51 16.40 -22.47
N LYS A 685 -34.28 15.59 -23.23
CA LYS A 685 -33.74 14.43 -23.98
C LYS A 685 -32.73 14.91 -25.04
N CYS A 686 -33.06 15.91 -25.84
CA CYS A 686 -32.15 16.47 -26.84
C CYS A 686 -30.86 17.03 -26.23
N ALA A 687 -30.95 17.74 -25.07
CA ALA A 687 -29.76 18.26 -24.37
C ALA A 687 -28.87 17.15 -23.87
N ASN A 688 -29.42 16.06 -23.29
CA ASN A 688 -28.66 14.91 -22.87
C ASN A 688 -28.03 14.13 -24.02
N GLU A 689 -28.77 13.94 -25.09
CA GLU A 689 -28.28 13.29 -26.30
C GLU A 689 -27.11 14.07 -26.91
N ALA A 690 -27.28 15.39 -27.08
CA ALA A 690 -26.20 16.26 -27.55
C ALA A 690 -24.96 16.20 -26.67
N LYS A 691 -25.13 16.15 -25.32
CA LYS A 691 -24.01 15.99 -24.36
C LYS A 691 -23.29 14.65 -24.55
N GLN A 692 -24.01 13.55 -24.74
CA GLN A 692 -23.41 12.23 -24.97
C GLN A 692 -22.64 12.18 -26.28
N ILE A 693 -23.24 12.72 -27.36
CA ILE A 693 -22.60 12.77 -28.67
C ILE A 693 -21.35 13.67 -28.62
N ALA A 694 -21.42 14.82 -27.92
CA ALA A 694 -20.28 15.70 -27.75
C ALA A 694 -19.12 15.02 -26.95
N ALA A 695 -19.44 14.21 -25.93
CA ALA A 695 -18.44 13.44 -25.20
C ALA A 695 -17.78 12.37 -26.10
N GLU A 696 -18.53 11.72 -26.95
CA GLU A 696 -18.02 10.77 -27.94
C GLU A 696 -17.16 11.46 -29.00
N ALA A 697 -17.58 12.63 -29.49
CA ALA A 697 -16.80 13.44 -30.42
C ALA A 697 -15.45 13.89 -29.78
N ASP A 698 -15.44 14.30 -28.50
CA ASP A 698 -14.21 14.63 -27.78
C ASP A 698 -13.28 13.40 -27.67
N ARG A 699 -13.83 12.22 -27.36
CA ARG A 699 -13.05 10.98 -27.31
C ARG A 699 -12.43 10.66 -28.67
N LEU A 700 -13.20 10.69 -29.73
CA LEU A 700 -12.73 10.43 -31.08
C LEU A 700 -11.68 11.46 -31.54
N SER A 701 -11.83 12.73 -31.18
CA SER A 701 -10.85 13.78 -31.49
C SER A 701 -9.51 13.51 -30.84
N ARG A 702 -9.50 13.02 -29.60
CA ARG A 702 -8.26 12.64 -28.89
C ARG A 702 -7.56 11.43 -29.52
N GLU A 703 -8.27 10.56 -30.21
CA GLU A 703 -7.69 9.42 -30.94
C GLU A 703 -7.17 9.86 -32.31
N VAL A 704 -7.96 10.66 -33.04
CA VAL A 704 -7.69 11.07 -34.43
C VAL A 704 -6.56 12.09 -34.54
N CYS A 705 -6.55 13.12 -33.68
CA CYS A 705 -5.55 14.20 -33.80
C CYS A 705 -4.10 13.75 -33.64
N PRO A 706 -3.76 12.93 -32.62
CA PRO A 706 -2.40 12.41 -32.51
C PRO A 706 -2.02 11.47 -33.65
N ALA A 707 -2.95 10.61 -34.11
CA ALA A 707 -2.70 9.69 -35.22
C ALA A 707 -2.46 10.46 -36.55
N LEU A 708 -3.19 11.54 -36.79
CA LEU A 708 -3.02 12.40 -37.96
C LEU A 708 -1.64 13.10 -37.91
N LEU A 709 -1.24 13.62 -36.75
CA LEU A 709 0.06 14.26 -36.58
C LEU A 709 1.21 13.27 -36.84
N GLN A 710 1.12 12.06 -36.33
CA GLN A 710 2.10 11.00 -36.59
C GLN A 710 2.17 10.65 -38.07
N HIS A 711 1.01 10.53 -38.76
CA HIS A 711 0.97 10.25 -40.17
C HIS A 711 1.66 11.36 -41.01
N ILE A 712 1.45 12.63 -40.65
CA ILE A 712 2.10 13.76 -41.32
C ILE A 712 3.61 13.72 -41.13
N ILE A 713 4.09 13.54 -39.89
CA ILE A 713 5.52 13.48 -39.55
C ILE A 713 6.23 12.34 -40.29
N HIS A 714 5.59 11.18 -40.43
CA HIS A 714 6.19 10.00 -41.08
C HIS A 714 6.06 10.02 -42.61
N SER A 715 5.13 10.80 -43.17
CA SER A 715 5.00 10.95 -44.62
C SER A 715 6.02 11.93 -45.23
N GLU A 716 6.56 12.87 -44.45
CA GLU A 716 7.62 13.77 -44.88
C GLU A 716 9.02 13.10 -44.91
N ASN A 717 9.16 11.91 -44.31
CA ASN A 717 10.41 11.14 -44.26
C ASN A 717 10.48 9.99 -45.30
N LYS A 718 9.54 9.90 -46.21
CA LYS A 718 9.57 9.05 -47.41
C LYS A 718 9.85 9.89 -48.67
#